data_49fa871a1a6f295999b91489c210ebad
#
_entry.id   49fa871a1a6f295999b91489c210ebad
#
_cell.length_a   1.000
_cell.length_b   1.000
_cell.length_c   1.000
_cell.angle_alpha   90.00
_cell.angle_beta   90.00
_cell.angle_gamma   90.00
#
_symmetry.space_group_name_H-M   'P 1'
#
loop_
_entity.id
_entity.type
_entity.pdbx_description
1 polymer ?
#
loop_
_entity_poly.entity_id
_entity_poly.type
_entity_poly.pdbx_seq_one_letter_code
_entity_poly.pdbx_strand_id
1 'polypeptide(L)'
;MKKEIFSKRKIGKQLVSVAMLGLLLAPAVLQSSRVFADDQKKTETVATDSSKQLSDLIAKAKGLGVEIKQSEKKTFESKAELDAFLKDQTAKLNQAISAAEKSKAENTEANRKAQADYDTAYKKYQADKAKYDEDKKKYDAELAQMEADKDKDGHLSQAVTQSLIYKSEPSAKATVSNPENAQPITRDGLQKAFEKANPRGYYVDQLVMNLDAYNIAMNSIGSTQESLPSTGKTGLGGGKDAVTAYRIARNGSVTVDYTNLKNSSYNSEQLSKVSMTISIDPSSQNLSEYGVFAFTQDPSRGFSINFRKEDGGSKKHLLKFNVTMKFYDHKGNLVNLTDENNALLGMSSFNSHGDPFGDVEGFIAGQGTSVIDITGSSIQNQGGKYYSIKPENTVNQFGYPNIDDKDNPYFWYLGSVLKMTGTSPTFQVLAGDSSQFGRPEPSGGYIPGLWMTVNSELATKVIDKPVEPKEPEKPKVTNAASKTPSVEISEASMVITKHIDITTSKELTKEEEGTKPKRTFDGYEFVETKTVDGNTIHFYKPIDKVPIKPKEDKPKEDKPKEDKPITRHIDIDTGKEIAEQEDGQKPKKTIDGYEFVETKDENGNTLHYYRKVKKVITKYIDIDTNEEIEPQADGKQPKKDISGYEFVETKDDNGNTLHYYRKVKKQAATKGQTPKTFAKTGESNSLILTSIGLVFAGVLGFVGFKKYRSSKETN
;
A
#
# COMPACT_ATOMS: atom_id res chain seq x y z
N MET A 1 -27.58 9.98 -42.76
CA MET A 1 -28.15 8.61 -42.67
C MET A 1 -27.11 7.69 -42.06
N LYS A 2 -27.37 7.22 -40.95
CA LYS A 2 -27.09 6.02 -40.15
C LYS A 2 -26.79 6.38 -38.71
N LYS A 3 -27.77 6.04 -37.90
CA LYS A 3 -27.76 6.02 -36.46
C LYS A 3 -26.83 4.91 -35.97
N GLU A 4 -25.95 5.20 -35.03
CA GLU A 4 -25.29 4.18 -34.26
C GLU A 4 -25.85 4.17 -32.84
N ILE A 5 -26.18 2.97 -32.42
CA ILE A 5 -26.93 2.58 -31.25
C ILE A 5 -25.99 2.50 -30.06
N PHE A 6 -26.24 3.32 -29.05
CA PHE A 6 -25.59 3.17 -27.74
C PHE A 6 -26.21 1.98 -26.99
N SER A 7 -25.42 0.92 -26.86
CA SER A 7 -25.72 -0.23 -26.01
C SER A 7 -25.49 0.14 -24.55
N LYS A 8 -26.58 0.32 -23.80
CA LYS A 8 -26.56 0.38 -22.33
C LYS A 8 -26.26 -1.00 -21.75
N ARG A 9 -25.08 -1.23 -21.26
CA ARG A 9 -24.81 -2.37 -20.38
C ARG A 9 -25.35 -2.07 -18.98
N LYS A 10 -26.41 -2.75 -18.59
CA LYS A 10 -26.90 -2.88 -17.24
C LYS A 10 -25.84 -3.61 -16.41
N ILE A 11 -25.26 -2.93 -15.44
CA ILE A 11 -24.50 -3.56 -14.37
C ILE A 11 -25.51 -4.14 -13.40
N GLY A 12 -25.65 -5.46 -13.39
CA GLY A 12 -26.47 -6.18 -12.45
C GLY A 12 -25.91 -6.06 -11.03
N LYS A 13 -26.74 -5.57 -10.13
CA LYS A 13 -26.53 -5.68 -8.69
C LYS A 13 -26.57 -7.16 -8.32
N GLN A 14 -25.45 -7.77 -8.02
CA GLN A 14 -25.43 -9.02 -7.27
C GLN A 14 -25.70 -8.69 -5.81
N LEU A 15 -26.93 -8.94 -5.40
CA LEU A 15 -27.28 -9.15 -3.99
C LEU A 15 -26.61 -10.45 -3.55
N VAL A 16 -25.61 -10.36 -2.71
CA VAL A 16 -25.12 -11.52 -1.96
C VAL A 16 -26.10 -11.73 -0.81
N SER A 17 -27.07 -12.62 -1.04
CA SER A 17 -27.89 -13.17 0.03
C SER A 17 -26.99 -14.09 0.86
N VAL A 18 -26.65 -13.66 2.07
CA VAL A 18 -26.12 -14.54 3.10
C VAL A 18 -27.27 -15.43 3.53
N ALA A 19 -27.33 -16.64 2.98
CA ALA A 19 -28.19 -17.67 3.48
C ALA A 19 -27.68 -18.08 4.87
N MET A 20 -28.37 -17.67 5.91
CA MET A 20 -28.28 -18.32 7.22
C MET A 20 -28.80 -19.75 7.06
N LEU A 21 -27.90 -20.72 6.96
CA LEU A 21 -28.24 -22.11 7.11
C LEU A 21 -28.40 -22.36 8.62
N GLY A 22 -29.64 -22.16 9.09
CA GLY A 22 -30.08 -22.68 10.37
C GLY A 22 -30.13 -24.20 10.28
N LEU A 23 -29.12 -24.88 10.81
CA LEU A 23 -29.24 -26.31 11.07
C LEU A 23 -30.20 -26.50 12.23
N LEU A 24 -31.47 -26.73 11.91
CA LEU A 24 -32.42 -27.37 12.80
C LEU A 24 -31.96 -28.81 13.00
N LEU A 25 -31.34 -29.09 14.13
CA LEU A 25 -31.22 -30.43 14.66
C LEU A 25 -32.60 -30.84 15.16
N ALA A 26 -33.37 -31.46 14.29
CA ALA A 26 -34.54 -32.21 14.71
C ALA A 26 -34.07 -33.42 15.53
N PRO A 27 -34.61 -33.67 16.70
CA PRO A 27 -34.38 -34.92 17.40
C PRO A 27 -35.02 -36.04 16.57
N ALA A 28 -34.21 -37.03 16.16
CA ALA A 28 -34.71 -38.25 15.55
C ALA A 28 -35.58 -38.97 16.59
N VAL A 29 -36.88 -38.88 16.42
CA VAL A 29 -37.84 -39.71 17.16
C VAL A 29 -37.77 -41.12 16.59
N LEU A 30 -37.09 -42.01 17.27
CA LEU A 30 -37.21 -43.44 17.10
C LEU A 30 -38.58 -43.85 17.67
N GLN A 31 -39.53 -44.07 16.75
CA GLN A 31 -40.73 -44.89 17.06
C GLN A 31 -40.29 -46.33 17.27
N SER A 32 -40.20 -46.77 18.51
CA SER A 32 -40.42 -48.16 18.86
C SER A 32 -40.90 -48.32 20.29
N SER A 33 -42.09 -48.92 20.40
CA SER A 33 -42.68 -49.50 21.59
C SER A 33 -43.19 -48.54 22.69
N ARG A 34 -44.46 -48.11 22.54
CA ARG A 34 -45.33 -47.77 23.67
C ARG A 34 -45.40 -48.94 24.62
N VAL A 35 -44.75 -48.87 25.77
CA VAL A 35 -45.15 -49.52 27.04
C VAL A 35 -44.48 -48.84 28.29
N PHE A 36 -43.44 -47.97 28.14
CA PHE A 36 -42.76 -47.34 29.29
C PHE A 36 -42.62 -45.81 29.09
N ALA A 37 -43.74 -45.13 28.90
CA ALA A 37 -43.72 -43.68 28.68
C ALA A 37 -44.01 -42.79 29.91
N ASP A 38 -44.09 -43.37 31.11
CA ASP A 38 -44.55 -42.60 32.26
C ASP A 38 -43.56 -42.42 33.42
N ASP A 39 -42.32 -42.91 33.26
CA ASP A 39 -41.33 -42.78 34.35
C ASP A 39 -40.03 -42.04 33.97
N GLN A 40 -40.00 -41.36 32.85
CA GLN A 40 -38.84 -40.54 32.44
C GLN A 40 -38.75 -39.15 33.13
N LYS A 41 -39.66 -38.82 34.05
CA LYS A 41 -39.73 -37.48 34.66
C LYS A 41 -38.98 -37.33 36.00
N LYS A 42 -38.20 -38.30 36.42
CA LYS A 42 -37.44 -38.18 37.70
C LYS A 42 -35.95 -38.49 37.62
N THR A 43 -35.36 -38.60 36.46
CA THR A 43 -33.89 -38.80 36.33
C THR A 43 -33.17 -37.51 35.97
N GLU A 44 -33.75 -36.36 36.19
CA GLU A 44 -33.19 -35.04 35.85
C GLU A 44 -32.59 -34.29 37.06
N THR A 45 -32.13 -34.97 38.07
CA THR A 45 -31.57 -34.27 39.23
C THR A 45 -30.18 -34.73 39.61
N VAL A 46 -29.26 -34.89 38.66
CA VAL A 46 -27.82 -34.62 38.86
C VAL A 46 -27.18 -34.21 37.54
N ALA A 47 -27.82 -33.38 36.79
CA ALA A 47 -27.10 -32.54 35.81
C ALA A 47 -26.40 -31.48 36.66
N THR A 48 -25.22 -31.82 37.14
CA THR A 48 -24.39 -30.99 37.96
C THR A 48 -24.14 -29.65 37.28
N ASP A 49 -23.93 -28.60 38.06
CA ASP A 49 -23.47 -27.26 37.67
C ASP A 49 -22.39 -27.31 36.51
N SER A 50 -21.57 -28.35 36.47
CA SER A 50 -20.55 -28.61 35.47
C SER A 50 -21.09 -28.89 34.08
N SER A 51 -22.25 -29.53 33.90
CA SER A 51 -22.79 -29.80 32.57
C SER A 51 -23.40 -28.54 31.92
N LYS A 52 -24.01 -27.70 32.73
CA LYS A 52 -24.51 -26.39 32.30
C LYS A 52 -23.37 -25.47 31.93
N GLN A 53 -22.31 -25.39 32.75
CA GLN A 53 -21.08 -24.64 32.45
C GLN A 53 -20.44 -25.07 31.12
N LEU A 54 -20.38 -26.37 30.86
CA LEU A 54 -19.84 -26.90 29.63
C LEU A 54 -20.68 -26.49 28.40
N SER A 55 -22.00 -26.56 28.53
CA SER A 55 -22.95 -26.11 27.48
C SER A 55 -22.77 -24.62 27.15
N ASP A 56 -22.65 -23.78 28.16
CA ASP A 56 -22.45 -22.33 27.99
C ASP A 56 -21.09 -22.04 27.31
N LEU A 57 -20.04 -22.78 27.68
CA LEU A 57 -18.73 -22.66 27.04
C LEU A 57 -18.75 -23.12 25.57
N ILE A 58 -19.48 -24.20 25.26
CA ILE A 58 -19.68 -24.64 23.88
C ILE A 58 -20.38 -23.56 23.05
N ALA A 59 -21.43 -22.96 23.59
CA ALA A 59 -22.13 -21.86 22.93
C ALA A 59 -21.20 -20.65 22.68
N LYS A 60 -20.43 -20.25 23.69
CA LYS A 60 -19.41 -19.19 23.59
C LYS A 60 -18.35 -19.51 22.54
N ALA A 61 -17.80 -20.72 22.55
CA ALA A 61 -16.80 -21.17 21.59
C ALA A 61 -17.32 -21.11 20.13
N LYS A 62 -18.53 -21.63 19.90
CA LYS A 62 -19.22 -21.54 18.60
C LYS A 62 -19.43 -20.08 18.17
N GLY A 63 -19.84 -19.21 19.06
CA GLY A 63 -20.01 -17.77 18.78
C GLY A 63 -18.72 -17.05 18.41
N LEU A 64 -17.57 -17.58 18.81
CA LEU A 64 -16.23 -17.09 18.45
C LEU A 64 -15.65 -17.77 17.20
N GLY A 65 -16.39 -18.70 16.57
CA GLY A 65 -15.95 -19.42 15.38
C GLY A 65 -15.02 -20.61 15.67
N VAL A 66 -14.99 -21.12 16.91
CA VAL A 66 -14.26 -22.34 17.25
C VAL A 66 -14.95 -23.55 16.60
N GLU A 67 -14.21 -24.35 15.86
CA GLU A 67 -14.71 -25.61 15.32
C GLU A 67 -14.83 -26.63 16.44
N ILE A 68 -16.06 -27.12 16.72
CA ILE A 68 -16.31 -28.14 17.74
C ILE A 68 -16.50 -29.48 17.05
N LYS A 69 -15.58 -30.40 17.28
CA LYS A 69 -15.67 -31.80 16.85
C LYS A 69 -16.26 -32.61 18.00
N GLN A 70 -17.31 -33.36 17.69
CA GLN A 70 -17.95 -34.22 18.65
C GLN A 70 -17.41 -35.66 18.48
N SER A 71 -16.87 -36.22 19.55
CA SER A 71 -16.44 -37.60 19.61
C SER A 71 -17.51 -38.50 20.27
N GLU A 72 -17.24 -39.79 20.31
CA GLU A 72 -18.13 -40.77 20.90
C GLU A 72 -18.44 -40.46 22.37
N LYS A 73 -19.69 -40.74 22.78
CA LYS A 73 -20.14 -40.60 24.16
C LYS A 73 -19.34 -41.53 25.07
N LYS A 74 -18.90 -41.00 26.22
CA LYS A 74 -18.18 -41.75 27.27
C LYS A 74 -19.06 -41.97 28.48
N THR A 75 -18.92 -43.16 29.05
CA THR A 75 -19.59 -43.55 30.28
C THR A 75 -18.57 -43.80 31.39
N PHE A 76 -18.90 -43.46 32.65
CA PHE A 76 -18.00 -43.52 33.78
C PHE A 76 -18.65 -44.27 34.92
N GLU A 77 -17.87 -45.08 35.65
CA GLU A 77 -18.32 -45.87 36.77
C GLU A 77 -18.40 -45.11 38.10
N SER A 78 -17.78 -43.91 38.17
CA SER A 78 -17.84 -43.06 39.34
C SER A 78 -18.05 -41.60 39.01
N LYS A 79 -18.66 -40.85 39.94
CA LYS A 79 -18.81 -39.40 39.85
C LYS A 79 -17.46 -38.70 39.76
N ALA A 80 -16.44 -39.19 40.48
CA ALA A 80 -15.12 -38.55 40.48
C ALA A 80 -14.45 -38.60 39.12
N GLU A 81 -14.59 -39.71 38.40
CA GLU A 81 -14.08 -39.88 37.02
C GLU A 81 -14.84 -38.98 36.06
N LEU A 82 -16.17 -38.93 36.15
CA LEU A 82 -17.00 -38.03 35.36
C LEU A 82 -16.63 -36.55 35.58
N ASP A 83 -16.51 -36.11 36.84
CA ASP A 83 -16.15 -34.74 37.19
C ASP A 83 -14.72 -34.38 36.65
N ALA A 84 -13.75 -35.31 36.74
CA ALA A 84 -12.41 -35.11 36.22
C ALA A 84 -12.43 -34.95 34.69
N PHE A 85 -13.23 -35.78 33.99
CA PHE A 85 -13.41 -35.68 32.55
C PHE A 85 -14.07 -34.37 32.13
N LEU A 86 -15.14 -33.93 32.80
CA LEU A 86 -15.81 -32.67 32.50
C LEU A 86 -14.90 -31.46 32.76
N LYS A 87 -14.05 -31.54 33.78
CA LYS A 87 -13.02 -30.52 34.03
C LYS A 87 -11.99 -30.43 32.90
N ASP A 88 -11.53 -31.56 32.37
CA ASP A 88 -10.62 -31.60 31.20
C ASP A 88 -11.29 -30.98 29.95
N GLN A 89 -12.55 -31.34 29.67
CA GLN A 89 -13.32 -30.78 28.55
C GLN A 89 -13.47 -29.25 28.70
N THR A 90 -13.75 -28.80 29.91
CA THR A 90 -13.84 -27.36 30.24
C THR A 90 -12.53 -26.63 30.01
N ALA A 91 -11.40 -27.24 30.39
CA ALA A 91 -10.07 -26.65 30.18
C ALA A 91 -9.75 -26.52 28.67
N LYS A 92 -10.04 -27.57 27.88
CA LYS A 92 -9.83 -27.55 26.42
C LYS A 92 -10.67 -26.49 25.73
N LEU A 93 -11.95 -26.34 26.11
CA LEU A 93 -12.82 -25.28 25.59
C LEU A 93 -12.31 -23.88 25.92
N ASN A 94 -11.92 -23.66 27.17
CA ASN A 94 -11.38 -22.36 27.61
C ASN A 94 -10.09 -21.99 26.85
N GLN A 95 -9.22 -22.96 26.60
CA GLN A 95 -8.02 -22.75 25.79
C GLN A 95 -8.36 -22.37 24.34
N ALA A 96 -9.31 -23.07 23.71
CA ALA A 96 -9.77 -22.75 22.38
C ALA A 96 -10.46 -21.39 22.28
N ILE A 97 -11.30 -21.05 23.28
CA ILE A 97 -11.94 -19.73 23.40
C ILE A 97 -10.88 -18.62 23.50
N SER A 98 -9.91 -18.77 24.38
CA SER A 98 -8.84 -17.78 24.57
C SER A 98 -8.03 -17.57 23.28
N ALA A 99 -7.73 -18.65 22.56
CA ALA A 99 -7.03 -18.57 21.26
C ALA A 99 -7.87 -17.83 20.21
N ALA A 100 -9.18 -18.08 20.17
CA ALA A 100 -10.10 -17.39 19.26
C ALA A 100 -10.26 -15.90 19.58
N GLU A 101 -10.40 -15.55 20.85
CA GLU A 101 -10.47 -14.15 21.33
C GLU A 101 -9.18 -13.39 20.97
N LYS A 102 -8.03 -14.01 21.20
CA LYS A 102 -6.72 -13.42 20.85
C LYS A 102 -6.61 -13.18 19.33
N SER A 103 -6.93 -14.18 18.52
CA SER A 103 -6.89 -14.07 17.06
C SER A 103 -7.83 -12.98 16.54
N LYS A 104 -9.03 -12.87 17.12
CA LYS A 104 -9.99 -11.81 16.79
C LYS A 104 -9.46 -10.42 17.13
N ALA A 105 -8.82 -10.27 18.29
CA ALA A 105 -8.22 -9.00 18.71
C ALA A 105 -7.06 -8.59 17.79
N GLU A 106 -6.17 -9.52 17.45
CA GLU A 106 -5.05 -9.30 16.54
C GLU A 106 -5.54 -8.89 15.14
N ASN A 107 -6.56 -9.55 14.60
CA ASN A 107 -7.16 -9.19 13.32
C ASN A 107 -7.83 -7.81 13.35
N THR A 108 -8.51 -7.48 14.44
CA THR A 108 -9.15 -6.18 14.61
C THR A 108 -8.10 -5.06 14.60
N GLU A 109 -7.01 -5.26 15.34
CA GLU A 109 -5.92 -4.28 15.39
C GLU A 109 -5.18 -4.17 14.05
N ALA A 110 -4.93 -5.28 13.37
CA ALA A 110 -4.31 -5.28 12.04
C ALA A 110 -5.19 -4.51 11.02
N ASN A 111 -6.50 -4.74 11.03
CA ASN A 111 -7.43 -4.01 10.16
C ASN A 111 -7.48 -2.52 10.51
N ARG A 112 -7.48 -2.16 11.80
CA ARG A 112 -7.43 -0.77 12.25
C ARG A 112 -6.17 -0.06 11.78
N LYS A 113 -5.01 -0.74 11.89
CA LYS A 113 -3.74 -0.21 11.41
C LYS A 113 -3.75 -0.03 9.89
N ALA A 114 -4.18 -1.05 9.14
CA ALA A 114 -4.27 -0.98 7.68
C ALA A 114 -5.19 0.16 7.21
N GLN A 115 -6.30 0.41 7.91
CA GLN A 115 -7.19 1.53 7.62
C GLN A 115 -6.52 2.88 7.91
N ALA A 116 -5.82 3.01 9.03
CA ALA A 116 -5.11 4.25 9.37
C ALA A 116 -3.97 4.57 8.37
N ASP A 117 -3.24 3.53 7.94
CA ASP A 117 -2.20 3.66 6.93
C ASP A 117 -2.80 4.10 5.58
N TYR A 118 -3.93 3.51 5.19
CA TYR A 118 -4.68 3.92 4.00
C TYR A 118 -5.16 5.38 4.10
N ASP A 119 -5.78 5.76 5.20
CA ASP A 119 -6.30 7.12 5.40
C ASP A 119 -5.17 8.17 5.31
N THR A 120 -4.00 7.83 5.84
CA THR A 120 -2.80 8.66 5.74
C THR A 120 -2.32 8.78 4.29
N ALA A 121 -2.22 7.66 3.59
CA ALA A 121 -1.83 7.60 2.18
C ALA A 121 -2.84 8.34 1.28
N TYR A 122 -4.14 8.20 1.58
CA TYR A 122 -5.20 8.85 0.83
C TYR A 122 -5.22 10.38 1.02
N LYS A 123 -4.96 10.87 2.25
CA LYS A 123 -4.77 12.31 2.50
C LYS A 123 -3.60 12.87 1.71
N LYS A 124 -2.49 12.12 1.67
CA LYS A 124 -1.33 12.50 0.85
C LYS A 124 -1.69 12.54 -0.63
N TYR A 125 -2.36 11.49 -1.13
CA TYR A 125 -2.84 11.45 -2.51
C TYR A 125 -3.72 12.65 -2.87
N GLN A 126 -4.67 13.03 -2.00
CA GLN A 126 -5.52 14.19 -2.24
C GLN A 126 -4.72 15.50 -2.35
N ALA A 127 -3.71 15.67 -1.51
CA ALA A 127 -2.82 16.84 -1.57
C ALA A 127 -1.97 16.84 -2.85
N ASP A 128 -1.38 15.68 -3.19
CA ASP A 128 -0.58 15.50 -4.40
C ASP A 128 -1.44 15.70 -5.67
N LYS A 129 -2.70 15.22 -5.66
CA LYS A 129 -3.64 15.41 -6.77
C LYS A 129 -4.03 16.87 -6.96
N ALA A 130 -4.28 17.60 -5.88
CA ALA A 130 -4.58 19.03 -5.96
C ALA A 130 -3.39 19.81 -6.54
N LYS A 131 -2.17 19.46 -6.11
CA LYS A 131 -0.95 20.05 -6.68
C LYS A 131 -0.80 19.68 -8.16
N TYR A 132 -1.02 18.44 -8.53
CA TYR A 132 -0.97 18.01 -9.93
C TYR A 132 -1.95 18.79 -10.80
N ASP A 133 -3.19 19.01 -10.34
CA ASP A 133 -4.20 19.73 -11.12
C ASP A 133 -3.80 21.21 -11.33
N GLU A 134 -3.12 21.84 -10.36
CA GLU A 134 -2.53 23.17 -10.49
C GLU A 134 -1.35 23.17 -11.46
N ASP A 135 -0.40 22.23 -11.28
CA ASP A 135 0.78 22.08 -12.12
C ASP A 135 0.37 21.76 -13.57
N LYS A 136 -0.65 20.94 -13.76
CA LYS A 136 -1.18 20.62 -15.11
C LYS A 136 -1.76 21.85 -15.80
N LYS A 137 -2.50 22.67 -15.10
CA LYS A 137 -3.03 23.92 -15.68
C LYS A 137 -1.91 24.86 -16.12
N LYS A 138 -0.86 24.95 -15.30
CA LYS A 138 0.33 25.75 -15.63
C LYS A 138 1.05 25.15 -16.85
N TYR A 139 1.24 23.84 -16.86
CA TYR A 139 1.83 23.09 -17.95
C TYR A 139 1.09 23.30 -19.28
N ASP A 140 -0.24 23.18 -19.29
CA ASP A 140 -1.04 23.38 -20.50
C ASP A 140 -0.89 24.83 -21.05
N ALA A 141 -0.80 25.84 -20.18
CA ALA A 141 -0.57 27.21 -20.57
C ALA A 141 0.86 27.45 -21.13
N GLU A 142 1.86 26.84 -20.49
CA GLU A 142 3.25 26.93 -20.93
C GLU A 142 3.47 26.20 -22.27
N LEU A 143 2.80 25.05 -22.49
CA LEU A 143 2.85 24.34 -23.77
C LEU A 143 2.26 25.17 -24.92
N ALA A 144 1.14 25.85 -24.66
CA ALA A 144 0.56 26.78 -25.62
C ALA A 144 1.50 27.96 -25.92
N GLN A 145 2.24 28.44 -24.93
CA GLN A 145 3.24 29.50 -25.12
C GLN A 145 4.44 29.00 -25.92
N MET A 146 4.92 27.76 -25.69
CA MET A 146 6.00 27.16 -26.49
C MET A 146 5.62 27.07 -27.97
N GLU A 147 4.39 26.65 -28.27
CA GLU A 147 3.90 26.59 -29.65
C GLU A 147 3.86 27.98 -30.30
N ALA A 148 3.52 29.03 -29.53
CA ALA A 148 3.52 30.41 -30.01
C ALA A 148 4.94 30.99 -30.22
N ASP A 149 5.93 30.45 -29.51
CA ASP A 149 7.31 30.98 -29.50
C ASP A 149 8.30 30.14 -30.33
N LYS A 150 7.88 29.03 -30.94
CA LYS A 150 8.76 28.08 -31.67
C LYS A 150 9.62 28.67 -32.75
N ASP A 151 9.20 29.78 -33.35
CA ASP A 151 9.92 30.47 -34.43
C ASP A 151 10.84 31.59 -33.91
N LYS A 152 10.95 31.76 -32.58
CA LYS A 152 11.84 32.73 -31.95
C LYS A 152 13.20 32.11 -31.62
N ASP A 153 14.25 32.90 -31.72
CA ASP A 153 15.61 32.49 -31.38
C ASP A 153 15.69 31.95 -29.92
N GLY A 154 16.38 30.84 -29.77
CA GLY A 154 16.54 30.17 -28.50
C GLY A 154 15.37 29.29 -28.06
N HIS A 155 14.33 29.14 -28.87
CA HIS A 155 13.20 28.24 -28.62
C HIS A 155 13.31 26.95 -29.43
N LEU A 156 12.69 25.87 -28.92
CA LEU A 156 12.56 24.66 -29.73
C LEU A 156 11.68 24.90 -30.94
N SER A 157 12.05 24.34 -32.07
CA SER A 157 11.30 24.44 -33.33
C SER A 157 9.93 23.77 -33.31
N GLN A 158 9.59 23.11 -32.19
CA GLN A 158 8.29 22.50 -31.96
C GLN A 158 7.98 22.47 -30.46
N ALA A 159 6.71 22.56 -30.10
CA ALA A 159 6.28 22.39 -28.73
C ALA A 159 6.38 20.91 -28.32
N VAL A 160 7.25 20.61 -27.40
CA VAL A 160 7.47 19.26 -26.86
C VAL A 160 7.56 19.29 -25.34
N THR A 161 7.18 18.20 -24.74
CA THR A 161 7.22 18.01 -23.30
C THR A 161 8.35 17.06 -22.92
N GLN A 162 8.84 17.16 -21.69
CA GLN A 162 9.89 16.31 -21.18
C GLN A 162 9.30 15.28 -20.20
N SER A 163 9.50 14.00 -20.47
CA SER A 163 9.13 12.91 -19.55
C SER A 163 10.34 12.22 -18.91
N LEU A 164 11.54 12.47 -19.43
CA LEU A 164 12.80 12.03 -18.84
C LEU A 164 13.33 13.12 -17.92
N ILE A 165 13.38 12.83 -16.64
CA ILE A 165 14.12 13.61 -15.66
C ILE A 165 15.46 12.90 -15.43
N TYR A 166 16.54 13.50 -15.89
CA TYR A 166 17.89 12.99 -15.78
C TYR A 166 18.80 14.16 -15.39
N LYS A 167 18.84 14.41 -14.10
CA LYS A 167 19.46 15.61 -13.48
C LYS A 167 20.59 15.18 -12.54
N SER A 168 21.19 16.14 -11.87
CA SER A 168 22.28 15.89 -10.93
C SER A 168 21.96 14.81 -9.89
N GLU A 169 22.83 13.84 -9.80
CA GLU A 169 22.75 12.65 -8.94
C GLU A 169 23.95 12.56 -7.99
N PRO A 170 24.05 13.42 -6.98
CA PRO A 170 25.22 13.49 -6.10
C PRO A 170 25.47 12.23 -5.27
N SER A 171 24.47 11.34 -5.19
CA SER A 171 24.58 10.06 -4.49
C SER A 171 24.87 8.88 -5.42
N ALA A 172 24.95 9.11 -6.73
CA ALA A 172 25.18 8.04 -7.70
C ALA A 172 26.54 7.36 -7.48
N LYS A 173 26.59 6.10 -7.92
CA LYS A 173 27.81 5.31 -7.98
C LYS A 173 28.03 4.85 -9.42
N ALA A 174 29.15 5.24 -9.99
CA ALA A 174 29.57 4.81 -11.30
C ALA A 174 30.48 3.58 -11.18
N THR A 175 30.17 2.53 -11.93
CA THR A 175 30.99 1.33 -12.06
C THR A 175 31.15 1.00 -13.54
N VAL A 176 32.35 0.62 -13.94
CA VAL A 176 32.59 0.17 -15.30
C VAL A 176 32.24 -1.31 -15.43
N SER A 177 31.40 -1.63 -16.41
CA SER A 177 31.13 -2.97 -16.85
C SER A 177 31.56 -3.13 -18.31
N ASN A 178 32.03 -4.34 -18.67
CA ASN A 178 32.44 -4.69 -20.04
C ASN A 178 33.42 -3.70 -20.72
N PRO A 179 34.59 -3.41 -20.14
CA PRO A 179 35.60 -2.64 -20.84
C PRO A 179 36.26 -3.51 -21.91
N GLU A 180 36.17 -3.06 -23.17
CA GLU A 180 36.82 -3.72 -24.31
C GLU A 180 37.96 -2.84 -24.81
N ASN A 181 39.17 -3.38 -24.88
CA ASN A 181 40.37 -2.63 -25.26
C ASN A 181 40.55 -1.32 -24.47
N ALA A 182 40.16 -1.39 -23.18
CA ALA A 182 40.23 -0.27 -22.24
C ALA A 182 40.72 -0.77 -20.87
N GLN A 183 41.54 0.06 -20.20
CA GLN A 183 42.13 -0.26 -18.92
C GLN A 183 42.00 0.92 -17.94
N PRO A 184 41.69 0.69 -16.65
CA PRO A 184 41.62 1.77 -15.68
C PRO A 184 43.00 2.41 -15.47
N ILE A 185 43.01 3.73 -15.35
CA ILE A 185 44.19 4.49 -14.95
C ILE A 185 44.22 4.57 -13.43
N THR A 186 45.40 4.38 -12.81
CA THR A 186 45.50 4.43 -11.37
C THR A 186 45.24 5.83 -10.82
N ARG A 187 44.65 5.90 -9.62
CA ARG A 187 44.40 7.17 -8.92
C ARG A 187 45.67 8.02 -8.79
N ASP A 188 46.78 7.42 -8.37
CA ASP A 188 48.08 8.13 -8.23
C ASP A 188 48.57 8.66 -9.57
N GLY A 189 48.47 7.85 -10.65
CA GLY A 189 48.84 8.28 -12.00
C GLY A 189 47.98 9.40 -12.52
N LEU A 190 46.63 9.30 -12.29
CA LEU A 190 45.68 10.33 -12.68
C LEU A 190 45.94 11.64 -11.90
N GLN A 191 46.20 11.55 -10.60
CA GLN A 191 46.57 12.69 -9.76
C GLN A 191 47.81 13.42 -10.28
N LYS A 192 48.89 12.67 -10.53
CA LYS A 192 50.12 13.24 -11.07
C LYS A 192 49.93 13.85 -12.46
N ALA A 193 49.11 13.21 -13.28
CA ALA A 193 48.78 13.73 -14.60
C ALA A 193 48.00 15.05 -14.51
N PHE A 194 47.04 15.16 -13.63
CA PHE A 194 46.29 16.39 -13.40
C PHE A 194 47.17 17.51 -12.83
N GLU A 195 47.99 17.23 -11.85
CA GLU A 195 48.93 18.19 -11.29
C GLU A 195 49.90 18.72 -12.32
N LYS A 196 50.37 17.84 -13.23
CA LYS A 196 51.23 18.22 -14.33
C LYS A 196 50.54 19.08 -15.39
N ALA A 197 49.25 18.73 -15.70
CA ALA A 197 48.44 19.45 -16.71
C ALA A 197 48.00 20.83 -16.20
N ASN A 198 47.53 20.91 -14.94
CA ASN A 198 47.03 22.14 -14.35
C ASN A 198 47.29 22.18 -12.83
N PRO A 199 48.35 22.79 -12.36
CA PRO A 199 48.69 22.85 -10.94
C PRO A 199 47.68 23.66 -10.10
N ARG A 200 46.77 24.45 -10.70
CA ARG A 200 45.73 25.23 -10.03
C ARG A 200 44.37 24.53 -9.99
N GLY A 201 44.24 23.39 -10.63
CA GLY A 201 42.99 22.63 -10.70
C GLY A 201 43.11 21.42 -11.61
N TYR A 202 42.02 20.63 -11.68
CA TYR A 202 41.98 19.39 -12.48
C TYR A 202 41.12 19.61 -13.72
N TYR A 203 41.76 19.53 -14.90
CA TYR A 203 41.09 19.58 -16.18
C TYR A 203 41.43 18.33 -16.97
N VAL A 204 40.47 17.46 -17.23
CA VAL A 204 40.66 16.18 -17.89
C VAL A 204 41.20 16.35 -19.33
N ASP A 205 40.70 17.29 -20.05
CA ASP A 205 41.09 17.66 -21.40
C ASP A 205 42.59 18.09 -21.48
N GLN A 206 43.13 18.66 -20.41
CA GLN A 206 44.51 19.04 -20.30
C GLN A 206 45.47 17.83 -20.31
N LEU A 207 45.00 16.62 -20.00
CA LEU A 207 45.84 15.42 -20.03
C LEU A 207 46.41 15.14 -21.42
N VAL A 208 45.68 15.48 -22.49
CA VAL A 208 46.16 15.26 -23.88
C VAL A 208 46.86 16.49 -24.46
N MET A 209 46.61 17.67 -23.88
CA MET A 209 47.35 18.89 -24.26
C MET A 209 48.78 18.90 -23.78
N ASN A 210 49.05 18.29 -22.61
CA ASN A 210 50.41 18.16 -22.07
C ASN A 210 50.92 16.74 -22.24
N LEU A 211 51.99 16.60 -23.03
CA LEU A 211 52.57 15.29 -23.39
C LEU A 211 53.04 14.51 -22.12
N ASP A 212 53.66 15.16 -21.17
CA ASP A 212 54.15 14.48 -19.99
C ASP A 212 52.98 14.03 -19.09
N ALA A 213 51.97 14.87 -18.91
CA ALA A 213 50.77 14.50 -18.19
C ALA A 213 50.02 13.35 -18.84
N TYR A 214 49.88 13.39 -20.15
CA TYR A 214 49.30 12.28 -20.93
C TYR A 214 50.13 10.98 -20.74
N ASN A 215 51.46 11.03 -20.85
CA ASN A 215 52.32 9.87 -20.67
C ASN A 215 52.24 9.31 -19.24
N ILE A 216 52.17 10.18 -18.24
CA ILE A 216 51.95 9.75 -16.84
C ILE A 216 50.63 8.99 -16.72
N ALA A 217 49.53 9.55 -17.20
CA ALA A 217 48.23 8.91 -17.17
C ALA A 217 48.19 7.59 -17.92
N MET A 218 48.75 7.57 -19.16
CA MET A 218 48.73 6.39 -20.04
C MET A 218 49.62 5.26 -19.55
N ASN A 219 50.69 5.55 -18.79
CA ASN A 219 51.57 4.56 -18.20
C ASN A 219 51.09 4.08 -16.79
N SER A 220 50.08 4.71 -16.22
CA SER A 220 49.56 4.43 -14.89
C SER A 220 48.34 3.49 -14.95
N ILE A 221 48.51 2.31 -15.54
CA ILE A 221 47.44 1.34 -15.71
C ILE A 221 47.27 0.52 -14.44
N GLY A 222 46.03 0.44 -13.96
CA GLY A 222 45.62 -0.36 -12.79
C GLY A 222 44.77 -1.57 -13.16
N SER A 223 44.52 -2.43 -12.15
CA SER A 223 43.63 -3.59 -12.29
C SER A 223 42.19 -3.30 -11.87
N THR A 224 41.98 -2.21 -11.13
CA THR A 224 40.69 -1.81 -10.55
C THR A 224 40.38 -0.36 -10.91
N GLN A 225 39.09 -0.06 -10.92
CA GLN A 225 38.61 1.31 -11.07
C GLN A 225 38.96 2.12 -9.81
N GLU A 226 39.60 3.27 -10.01
CA GLU A 226 39.92 4.20 -8.94
C GLU A 226 39.38 5.59 -9.25
N SER A 227 38.91 6.29 -8.21
CA SER A 227 38.40 7.66 -8.30
C SER A 227 39.34 8.64 -7.62
N LEU A 228 39.58 9.76 -8.27
CA LEU A 228 40.27 10.90 -7.71
C LEU A 228 39.24 11.83 -7.05
N PRO A 229 39.38 12.16 -5.75
CA PRO A 229 38.55 13.17 -5.11
C PRO A 229 38.66 14.50 -5.84
N SER A 230 37.55 15.14 -6.09
CA SER A 230 37.55 16.45 -6.73
C SER A 230 38.09 17.53 -5.78
N THR A 231 38.97 18.37 -6.29
CA THR A 231 39.50 19.53 -5.57
C THR A 231 39.00 20.86 -6.11
N GLY A 232 37.96 20.84 -6.95
CA GLY A 232 37.19 22.02 -7.30
C GLY A 232 37.05 22.39 -8.77
N LYS A 233 38.01 22.11 -9.66
CA LYS A 233 37.84 22.42 -11.09
C LYS A 233 38.29 21.23 -11.93
N THR A 234 37.38 20.37 -12.28
CA THR A 234 37.57 19.40 -13.35
C THR A 234 36.97 20.01 -14.60
N GLY A 235 37.51 19.78 -15.77
CA GLY A 235 36.91 20.15 -17.05
C GLY A 235 35.53 19.50 -17.27
N LEU A 236 35.08 18.60 -16.38
CA LEU A 236 33.82 17.94 -16.33
C LEU A 236 32.80 18.71 -15.47
N GLY A 237 32.27 19.82 -16.00
CA GLY A 237 31.16 20.54 -15.40
C GLY A 237 31.41 21.27 -14.10
N GLY A 238 32.66 21.60 -13.76
CA GLY A 238 33.02 22.46 -12.61
C GLY A 238 32.64 21.92 -11.25
N GLY A 239 32.45 20.60 -11.12
CA GLY A 239 31.92 19.97 -9.92
C GLY A 239 32.95 19.60 -8.88
N LYS A 240 32.49 19.24 -7.69
CA LYS A 240 33.25 18.63 -6.61
C LYS A 240 33.29 17.10 -6.72
N ASP A 241 32.97 16.57 -7.90
CA ASP A 241 32.78 15.14 -8.11
C ASP A 241 34.13 14.42 -8.29
N ALA A 242 34.23 13.21 -7.81
CA ALA A 242 35.37 12.34 -8.06
C ALA A 242 35.41 11.95 -9.55
N VAL A 243 36.60 11.98 -10.14
CA VAL A 243 36.84 11.63 -11.55
C VAL A 243 37.47 10.25 -11.60
N THR A 244 36.97 9.42 -12.52
CA THR A 244 37.57 8.11 -12.86
C THR A 244 37.98 8.13 -14.33
N ALA A 245 39.15 7.60 -14.64
CA ALA A 245 39.69 7.59 -15.98
C ALA A 245 40.10 6.19 -16.47
N TYR A 246 39.94 5.98 -17.78
CA TYR A 246 40.37 4.79 -18.49
C TYR A 246 41.23 5.15 -19.66
N ARG A 247 42.31 4.37 -19.86
CA ARG A 247 42.97 4.33 -21.16
C ARG A 247 42.05 3.54 -22.10
N ILE A 248 41.68 4.12 -23.22
CA ILE A 248 40.80 3.49 -24.21
C ILE A 248 41.51 3.44 -25.57
N ALA A 249 41.52 2.29 -26.22
CA ALA A 249 42.06 2.16 -27.56
C ALA A 249 41.13 2.80 -28.61
N ARG A 250 41.70 3.15 -29.79
CA ARG A 250 40.91 3.69 -30.91
C ARG A 250 39.88 2.73 -31.50
N ASN A 251 39.78 1.49 -31.00
CA ASN A 251 38.76 0.50 -31.28
C ASN A 251 38.18 -0.05 -29.97
N GLY A 252 38.27 0.70 -28.87
CA GLY A 252 37.81 0.30 -27.58
C GLY A 252 36.42 0.76 -27.22
N SER A 253 35.83 0.13 -26.22
CA SER A 253 34.58 0.55 -25.66
C SER A 253 34.57 0.43 -24.13
N VAL A 254 33.74 1.23 -23.47
CA VAL A 254 33.56 1.25 -22.03
C VAL A 254 32.09 1.48 -21.75
N THR A 255 31.48 0.62 -20.93
CA THR A 255 30.16 0.86 -20.37
C THR A 255 30.28 1.31 -18.93
N VAL A 256 29.69 2.45 -18.61
CA VAL A 256 29.58 2.98 -17.25
C VAL A 256 28.16 2.78 -16.76
N ASP A 257 28.00 2.00 -15.70
CA ASP A 257 26.73 1.78 -15.02
C ASP A 257 26.63 2.72 -13.81
N TYR A 258 25.66 3.61 -13.85
CA TYR A 258 25.33 4.53 -12.77
C TYR A 258 24.14 4.00 -11.98
N THR A 259 24.35 3.78 -10.69
CA THR A 259 23.37 3.24 -9.74
C THR A 259 23.14 4.18 -8.58
N ASN A 260 22.20 3.84 -7.68
CA ASN A 260 21.82 4.67 -6.53
C ASN A 260 21.32 6.07 -6.93
N LEU A 261 20.56 6.11 -8.03
CA LEU A 261 19.93 7.31 -8.53
C LEU A 261 18.77 7.71 -7.62
N LYS A 262 18.59 9.03 -7.40
CA LYS A 262 17.53 9.58 -6.54
C LYS A 262 16.65 10.60 -7.25
N ASN A 263 17.23 11.30 -8.24
CA ASN A 263 16.61 12.44 -8.90
C ASN A 263 16.21 12.14 -10.35
N SER A 264 16.47 10.93 -10.83
CA SER A 264 16.22 10.55 -12.22
C SER A 264 14.99 9.65 -12.31
N SER A 265 14.12 9.97 -13.26
CA SER A 265 12.89 9.22 -13.53
C SER A 265 12.50 9.29 -15.02
N TYR A 266 11.72 8.33 -15.46
CA TYR A 266 11.09 8.39 -16.78
C TYR A 266 9.60 8.09 -16.63
N ASN A 267 8.78 8.97 -17.20
CA ASN A 267 7.32 8.91 -17.08
C ASN A 267 6.89 8.69 -15.63
N SER A 268 7.59 9.39 -14.70
CA SER A 268 7.34 9.37 -13.25
C SER A 268 7.82 8.13 -12.49
N GLU A 269 8.31 7.14 -13.18
CA GLU A 269 8.90 5.98 -12.52
C GLU A 269 10.38 6.24 -12.26
N GLN A 270 10.78 6.05 -10.99
CA GLN A 270 12.17 6.20 -10.56
C GLN A 270 13.08 5.26 -11.35
N LEU A 271 14.17 5.80 -11.87
CA LEU A 271 15.23 5.00 -12.48
C LEU A 271 16.13 4.41 -11.40
N SER A 272 16.42 3.13 -11.53
CA SER A 272 17.38 2.45 -10.63
C SER A 272 18.81 2.49 -11.16
N LYS A 273 18.93 2.51 -12.49
CA LYS A 273 20.23 2.49 -13.17
C LYS A 273 20.14 3.21 -14.53
N VAL A 274 21.24 3.88 -14.89
CA VAL A 274 21.52 4.32 -16.27
C VAL A 274 22.84 3.69 -16.69
N SER A 275 22.86 3.07 -17.87
CA SER A 275 24.08 2.56 -18.48
C SER A 275 24.43 3.42 -19.68
N MET A 276 25.64 3.94 -19.72
CA MET A 276 26.19 4.71 -20.84
C MET A 276 27.36 3.94 -21.44
N THR A 277 27.25 3.53 -22.69
CA THR A 277 28.34 2.89 -23.41
C THR A 277 28.97 3.86 -24.38
N ILE A 278 30.27 4.08 -24.24
CA ILE A 278 31.11 4.81 -25.16
C ILE A 278 31.87 3.80 -26.01
N SER A 279 31.79 3.91 -27.33
CA SER A 279 32.48 3.01 -28.26
C SER A 279 33.14 3.82 -29.33
N ILE A 280 34.48 3.75 -29.45
CA ILE A 280 35.24 4.48 -30.46
C ILE A 280 34.92 3.87 -31.82
N ASP A 281 34.57 4.73 -32.77
CA ASP A 281 34.31 4.30 -34.15
C ASP A 281 35.62 4.02 -34.89
N PRO A 282 35.78 2.84 -35.48
CA PRO A 282 37.00 2.49 -36.22
C PRO A 282 37.29 3.40 -37.43
N SER A 283 36.32 4.15 -37.91
CA SER A 283 36.51 5.15 -38.97
C SER A 283 37.05 6.48 -38.49
N SER A 284 37.40 6.60 -37.21
CA SER A 284 38.17 7.72 -36.66
C SER A 284 39.53 7.82 -37.38
N GLN A 285 40.04 9.04 -37.55
CA GLN A 285 41.19 9.29 -38.39
C GLN A 285 42.34 9.98 -37.60
N ASN A 286 43.54 9.51 -37.83
CA ASN A 286 44.77 10.14 -37.34
C ASN A 286 44.79 10.35 -35.83
N LEU A 287 44.34 9.34 -35.10
CA LEU A 287 44.38 9.29 -33.63
C LEU A 287 45.54 8.44 -33.15
N SER A 288 46.11 8.78 -31.97
CA SER A 288 47.00 7.89 -31.23
C SER A 288 46.34 6.54 -30.97
N GLU A 289 47.12 5.50 -30.73
CA GLU A 289 46.65 4.14 -30.47
C GLU A 289 45.66 4.11 -29.26
N TYR A 290 45.93 4.94 -28.28
CA TYR A 290 45.10 5.06 -27.07
C TYR A 290 44.77 6.52 -26.82
N GLY A 291 43.62 6.71 -26.11
CA GLY A 291 43.16 7.98 -25.57
C GLY A 291 42.80 7.84 -24.09
N VAL A 292 42.43 8.93 -23.48
CA VAL A 292 41.88 8.99 -22.12
C VAL A 292 40.37 9.23 -22.18
N PHE A 293 39.62 8.32 -21.61
CA PHE A 293 38.20 8.49 -21.31
C PHE A 293 38.04 8.72 -19.82
N ALA A 294 37.42 9.80 -19.41
CA ALA A 294 37.22 10.15 -18.00
C ALA A 294 35.75 10.56 -17.76
N PHE A 295 35.23 10.17 -16.60
CA PHE A 295 33.85 10.42 -16.21
C PHE A 295 33.75 10.66 -14.69
N THR A 296 32.64 11.26 -14.26
CA THR A 296 32.34 11.51 -12.84
C THR A 296 31.41 10.44 -12.27
N GLN A 297 31.23 10.45 -10.94
CA GLN A 297 30.26 9.58 -10.27
C GLN A 297 28.82 10.00 -10.55
N ASP A 298 28.57 11.30 -10.79
CA ASP A 298 27.27 11.84 -11.18
C ASP A 298 27.13 11.76 -12.71
N PRO A 299 26.19 10.96 -13.24
CA PRO A 299 26.03 10.75 -14.67
C PRO A 299 25.66 12.03 -15.44
N SER A 300 25.03 12.98 -14.79
CA SER A 300 24.61 14.25 -15.41
C SER A 300 25.74 15.26 -15.58
N ARG A 301 26.89 15.02 -14.93
CA ARG A 301 28.06 15.89 -15.01
C ARG A 301 28.90 15.66 -16.27
N GLY A 302 28.63 14.56 -16.97
CA GLY A 302 29.25 14.28 -18.24
C GLY A 302 30.56 13.49 -18.16
N PHE A 303 31.23 13.51 -19.28
CA PHE A 303 32.50 12.81 -19.49
C PHE A 303 33.41 13.60 -20.44
N SER A 304 34.68 13.22 -20.46
CA SER A 304 35.65 13.71 -21.43
C SER A 304 36.30 12.55 -22.15
N ILE A 305 36.59 12.73 -23.40
CA ILE A 305 37.33 11.77 -24.22
C ILE A 305 38.34 12.50 -25.08
N ASN A 306 39.62 12.11 -25.01
CA ASN A 306 40.69 12.82 -25.65
C ASN A 306 41.73 11.86 -26.20
N PHE A 307 42.15 12.08 -27.41
CA PHE A 307 43.23 11.39 -28.09
C PHE A 307 44.34 12.37 -28.44
N ARG A 308 45.50 11.87 -28.80
CA ARG A 308 46.55 12.63 -29.46
C ARG A 308 46.49 12.34 -30.99
N LYS A 309 47.07 13.22 -31.75
CA LYS A 309 47.28 12.96 -33.19
C LYS A 309 48.37 11.91 -33.37
N GLU A 310 48.18 10.96 -34.28
CA GLU A 310 49.08 9.87 -34.50
C GLU A 310 50.44 10.35 -35.07
N ASP A 311 50.41 11.35 -35.93
CA ASP A 311 51.58 11.90 -36.64
C ASP A 311 52.19 13.14 -35.96
N GLY A 312 51.74 13.48 -34.76
CA GLY A 312 52.26 14.62 -33.99
C GLY A 312 51.95 16.01 -34.53
N GLY A 313 51.22 16.15 -35.66
CA GLY A 313 50.95 17.46 -36.24
C GLY A 313 50.00 17.53 -37.40
N SER A 314 49.54 16.40 -37.96
CA SER A 314 48.57 16.40 -39.03
C SER A 314 47.26 17.10 -38.63
N LYS A 315 46.73 17.90 -39.55
CA LYS A 315 45.47 18.64 -39.33
C LYS A 315 44.20 17.84 -39.67
N LYS A 316 44.37 16.65 -40.32
CA LYS A 316 43.25 15.83 -40.77
C LYS A 316 42.84 14.77 -39.78
N HIS A 317 42.65 15.16 -38.53
CA HIS A 317 42.16 14.24 -37.51
C HIS A 317 40.65 14.30 -37.37
N LEU A 318 40.04 13.18 -36.98
CA LEU A 318 38.63 13.08 -36.69
C LEU A 318 38.41 11.97 -35.67
N LEU A 319 38.00 12.34 -34.46
CA LEU A 319 37.49 11.43 -33.45
C LEU A 319 35.99 11.22 -33.72
N LYS A 320 35.57 9.96 -33.79
CA LYS A 320 34.16 9.54 -33.80
C LYS A 320 33.95 8.53 -32.70
N PHE A 321 32.90 8.66 -31.98
CA PHE A 321 32.49 7.62 -31.02
C PHE A 321 30.96 7.58 -30.88
N ASN A 322 30.43 6.38 -30.61
CA ASN A 322 29.04 6.16 -30.39
C ASN A 322 28.75 6.23 -28.88
N VAL A 323 27.64 6.88 -28.53
CA VAL A 323 27.09 6.91 -27.17
C VAL A 323 25.77 6.16 -27.20
N THR A 324 25.70 5.06 -26.47
CA THR A 324 24.47 4.28 -26.32
C THR A 324 23.97 4.42 -24.88
N MET A 325 22.70 4.82 -24.72
CA MET A 325 22.08 4.98 -23.41
C MET A 325 21.07 3.87 -23.15
N LYS A 326 21.06 3.33 -21.92
CA LYS A 326 20.04 2.39 -21.43
C LYS A 326 19.56 2.83 -20.08
N PHE A 327 18.26 2.82 -19.89
CA PHE A 327 17.60 3.22 -18.64
C PHE A 327 16.90 2.01 -18.02
N TYR A 328 16.94 1.88 -16.71
CA TYR A 328 16.32 0.76 -16.00
C TYR A 328 15.38 1.27 -14.92
N ASP A 329 14.18 0.69 -14.85
CA ASP A 329 13.16 1.03 -13.87
C ASP A 329 13.59 0.63 -12.43
N HIS A 330 12.74 0.95 -11.45
CA HIS A 330 12.99 0.61 -10.05
C HIS A 330 13.03 -0.91 -9.77
N LYS A 331 12.54 -1.74 -10.69
CA LYS A 331 12.60 -3.21 -10.62
C LYS A 331 13.81 -3.79 -11.36
N GLY A 332 14.60 -2.94 -12.00
CA GLY A 332 15.76 -3.37 -12.80
C GLY A 332 15.42 -3.82 -14.22
N ASN A 333 14.19 -3.60 -14.70
CA ASN A 333 13.82 -3.91 -16.08
C ASN A 333 14.30 -2.79 -17.01
N LEU A 334 14.67 -3.17 -18.23
CA LEU A 334 15.06 -2.23 -19.28
C LEU A 334 13.85 -1.40 -19.71
N VAL A 335 13.96 -0.08 -19.64
CA VAL A 335 12.92 0.88 -20.04
C VAL A 335 12.87 1.00 -21.54
N ASN A 336 11.66 0.95 -22.11
CA ASN A 336 11.41 1.29 -23.50
C ASN A 336 10.93 2.74 -23.60
N LEU A 337 11.75 3.63 -24.15
CA LEU A 337 11.41 5.02 -24.38
C LEU A 337 10.43 5.12 -25.55
N THR A 338 9.34 5.85 -25.39
CA THR A 338 8.26 5.95 -26.39
C THR A 338 8.13 7.35 -26.98
N ASP A 339 7.55 7.44 -28.17
CA ASP A 339 7.27 8.73 -28.81
C ASP A 339 6.24 9.58 -28.05
N GLU A 340 5.31 8.94 -27.35
CA GLU A 340 4.27 9.62 -26.55
C GLU A 340 4.83 10.29 -25.31
N ASN A 341 5.86 9.68 -24.71
CA ASN A 341 6.55 10.16 -23.54
C ASN A 341 7.96 10.57 -23.93
N ASN A 342 8.11 11.80 -24.39
CA ASN A 342 9.38 12.28 -24.90
C ASN A 342 10.52 12.14 -23.89
N ALA A 343 11.58 11.45 -24.28
CA ALA A 343 12.84 11.43 -23.56
C ALA A 343 13.83 12.34 -24.30
N LEU A 344 13.98 13.55 -23.81
CA LEU A 344 14.83 14.57 -24.42
C LEU A 344 16.17 14.65 -23.71
N LEU A 345 17.24 14.75 -24.48
CA LEU A 345 18.61 14.90 -24.02
C LEU A 345 19.19 16.21 -24.55
N GLY A 346 19.72 17.04 -23.67
CA GLY A 346 20.44 18.25 -24.06
C GLY A 346 21.76 17.89 -24.76
N MET A 347 21.94 18.44 -25.93
CA MET A 347 23.17 18.35 -26.71
C MET A 347 23.68 19.77 -26.87
N SER A 348 24.66 20.18 -26.06
CA SER A 348 25.17 21.54 -26.05
C SER A 348 26.70 21.57 -25.95
N SER A 349 27.25 22.78 -26.10
CA SER A 349 28.68 22.99 -26.14
C SER A 349 29.34 22.36 -27.38
N PHE A 350 28.64 22.34 -28.53
CA PHE A 350 29.27 21.97 -29.79
C PHE A 350 30.03 23.16 -30.36
N ASN A 351 31.31 23.21 -30.04
CA ASN A 351 32.19 24.29 -30.37
C ASN A 351 32.65 24.22 -31.84
N SER A 352 32.87 25.37 -32.39
CA SER A 352 33.59 25.52 -33.64
C SER A 352 34.53 26.72 -33.51
N HIS A 353 35.80 26.49 -33.55
CA HIS A 353 36.81 27.52 -33.44
C HIS A 353 37.37 27.80 -34.84
N GLY A 354 37.53 29.08 -35.15
CA GLY A 354 38.16 29.55 -36.34
C GLY A 354 39.67 29.34 -36.31
N ASP A 355 40.37 29.84 -37.36
CA ASP A 355 41.81 29.85 -37.40
C ASP A 355 42.39 30.64 -36.20
N PRO A 356 43.43 30.17 -35.54
CA PRO A 356 44.36 29.07 -35.88
C PRO A 356 43.97 27.69 -35.37
N PHE A 357 42.92 27.54 -34.61
CA PHE A 357 42.58 26.28 -33.93
C PHE A 357 41.88 25.31 -34.91
N GLY A 358 40.80 25.75 -35.51
CA GLY A 358 40.06 25.05 -36.58
C GLY A 358 39.47 23.73 -36.18
N ASP A 359 39.06 23.57 -34.89
CA ASP A 359 38.30 22.42 -34.42
C ASP A 359 36.80 22.60 -34.64
N VAL A 360 36.13 21.50 -34.84
CA VAL A 360 34.66 21.45 -34.98
C VAL A 360 34.15 20.24 -34.24
N GLU A 361 33.19 20.48 -33.39
CA GLU A 361 32.45 19.47 -32.66
C GLU A 361 31.03 19.33 -33.26
N GLY A 362 30.47 18.13 -33.17
CA GLY A 362 29.13 17.87 -33.69
C GLY A 362 28.67 16.45 -33.40
N PHE A 363 27.52 16.10 -33.95
CA PHE A 363 26.97 14.78 -33.77
C PHE A 363 26.16 14.30 -35.00
N ILE A 364 25.84 13.02 -34.99
CA ILE A 364 24.93 12.35 -35.93
C ILE A 364 23.86 11.63 -35.08
N ALA A 365 22.59 11.86 -35.39
CA ALA A 365 21.51 11.07 -34.80
C ALA A 365 21.61 9.64 -35.38
N GLY A 366 21.47 8.65 -34.50
CA GLY A 366 21.58 7.25 -34.83
C GLY A 366 20.30 6.47 -34.50
N GLN A 367 20.45 5.18 -34.21
CA GLN A 367 19.31 4.32 -33.92
C GLN A 367 18.54 4.81 -32.72
N GLY A 368 17.22 4.93 -32.84
CA GLY A 368 16.35 5.36 -31.75
C GLY A 368 16.56 6.81 -31.33
N THR A 369 17.13 7.65 -32.20
CA THR A 369 17.30 9.06 -31.91
C THR A 369 16.85 9.94 -33.09
N SER A 370 16.31 11.10 -32.79
CA SER A 370 15.97 12.16 -33.74
C SER A 370 16.31 13.53 -33.13
N VAL A 371 16.43 14.53 -33.96
CA VAL A 371 16.84 15.87 -33.50
C VAL A 371 15.65 16.81 -33.51
N ILE A 372 15.59 17.63 -32.47
CA ILE A 372 14.70 18.80 -32.37
C ILE A 372 15.59 20.02 -32.39
N ASP A 373 15.45 20.84 -33.44
CA ASP A 373 16.28 22.02 -33.60
C ASP A 373 15.91 23.10 -32.58
N ILE A 374 16.91 23.88 -32.20
CA ILE A 374 16.72 25.15 -31.48
C ILE A 374 16.75 26.26 -32.54
N THR A 375 15.67 27.03 -32.65
CA THR A 375 15.56 28.13 -33.62
C THR A 375 16.68 29.13 -33.36
N GLY A 376 17.38 29.53 -34.37
CA GLY A 376 18.53 30.45 -34.30
C GLY A 376 19.85 29.83 -33.85
N SER A 377 19.88 28.53 -33.46
CA SER A 377 21.15 27.85 -33.11
C SER A 377 22.11 27.81 -34.30
N SER A 378 23.42 27.91 -33.97
CA SER A 378 24.48 27.69 -34.95
C SER A 378 24.61 26.22 -35.41
N ILE A 379 24.12 25.30 -34.55
CA ILE A 379 24.20 23.85 -34.78
C ILE A 379 23.02 23.44 -35.70
N GLN A 380 23.35 23.09 -36.93
CA GLN A 380 22.36 22.76 -37.93
C GLN A 380 22.73 21.49 -38.71
N ASN A 381 21.76 20.86 -39.34
CA ASN A 381 21.95 19.70 -40.18
C ASN A 381 22.75 20.03 -41.45
N GLN A 382 23.89 19.40 -41.60
CA GLN A 382 24.78 19.52 -42.72
C GLN A 382 24.98 18.11 -43.36
N GLY A 383 23.99 17.68 -44.14
CA GLY A 383 24.05 16.37 -44.79
C GLY A 383 24.01 15.18 -43.80
N GLY A 384 23.19 15.27 -42.78
CA GLY A 384 23.02 14.25 -41.73
C GLY A 384 23.95 14.40 -40.52
N LYS A 385 24.89 15.34 -40.56
CA LYS A 385 25.73 15.72 -39.42
C LYS A 385 25.24 17.04 -38.85
N TYR A 386 25.19 17.16 -37.56
CA TYR A 386 24.78 18.39 -36.85
C TYR A 386 26.04 19.02 -36.26
N TYR A 387 26.39 20.18 -36.74
CA TYR A 387 27.53 20.97 -36.26
C TYR A 387 27.33 22.45 -36.63
N SER A 388 28.17 23.34 -36.07
CA SER A 388 28.04 24.77 -36.33
C SER A 388 28.14 25.11 -37.82
N ILE A 389 27.19 25.89 -38.32
CA ILE A 389 27.28 26.50 -39.68
C ILE A 389 28.25 27.67 -39.69
N LYS A 390 28.72 28.14 -38.56
CA LYS A 390 29.67 29.23 -38.43
C LYS A 390 31.08 28.68 -38.21
N PRO A 391 32.10 29.27 -38.81
CA PRO A 391 33.49 28.89 -38.55
C PRO A 391 33.91 29.10 -37.10
N GLU A 392 33.36 30.13 -36.49
CA GLU A 392 33.54 30.46 -35.07
C GLU A 392 32.16 30.68 -34.47
N ASN A 393 31.84 30.02 -33.35
CA ASN A 393 30.56 30.14 -32.64
C ASN A 393 30.70 30.38 -31.13
N THR A 394 31.94 30.42 -30.60
CA THR A 394 32.17 30.52 -29.16
C THR A 394 32.42 31.94 -28.69
N VAL A 395 32.76 32.87 -29.58
CA VAL A 395 33.20 34.20 -29.24
C VAL A 395 32.24 35.27 -29.77
N ASN A 396 31.80 36.11 -28.89
CA ASN A 396 31.23 37.45 -29.17
C ASN A 396 30.04 37.55 -30.13
N GLN A 397 29.25 36.47 -30.30
CA GLN A 397 28.07 36.47 -31.20
C GLN A 397 26.96 37.43 -30.71
N PHE A 398 26.84 37.60 -29.42
CA PHE A 398 25.78 38.40 -28.76
C PHE A 398 26.33 39.44 -27.81
N GLY A 399 27.61 39.86 -27.99
CA GLY A 399 28.29 40.81 -27.11
C GLY A 399 28.83 40.21 -25.83
N TYR A 400 28.86 38.90 -25.72
CA TYR A 400 29.43 38.15 -24.59
C TYR A 400 30.79 37.55 -24.95
N PRO A 401 31.77 37.61 -24.05
CA PRO A 401 33.13 37.13 -24.32
C PRO A 401 33.26 35.63 -24.46
N ASN A 402 32.34 34.87 -23.84
CA ASN A 402 32.31 33.40 -23.87
C ASN A 402 30.88 32.92 -23.82
N ILE A 403 30.35 32.39 -24.91
CA ILE A 403 29.00 31.79 -24.97
C ILE A 403 28.99 30.34 -24.49
N ASP A 404 30.14 29.69 -24.36
CA ASP A 404 30.30 28.31 -23.94
C ASP A 404 30.26 28.18 -22.38
N ASP A 405 29.61 29.10 -21.70
CA ASP A 405 29.32 29.00 -20.27
C ASP A 405 27.85 28.62 -20.12
N LYS A 406 27.57 27.51 -19.43
CA LYS A 406 26.22 27.02 -19.17
C LYS A 406 25.28 28.06 -18.54
N ASP A 407 25.82 29.05 -17.84
CA ASP A 407 25.08 30.12 -17.20
C ASP A 407 24.89 31.33 -18.15
N ASN A 408 25.42 31.25 -19.38
CA ASN A 408 25.25 32.27 -20.39
C ASN A 408 23.84 32.17 -21.01
N PRO A 409 23.06 33.25 -21.11
CA PRO A 409 21.70 33.23 -21.65
C PRO A 409 21.63 32.80 -23.14
N TYR A 410 22.77 32.82 -23.85
CA TYR A 410 22.88 32.41 -25.24
C TYR A 410 23.56 31.04 -25.42
N PHE A 411 23.73 30.25 -24.36
CA PHE A 411 24.35 28.91 -24.44
C PHE A 411 23.61 27.99 -25.42
N TRP A 412 22.30 28.19 -25.61
CA TRP A 412 21.46 27.50 -26.60
C TRP A 412 22.00 27.61 -28.05
N TYR A 413 22.77 28.66 -28.33
CA TYR A 413 23.37 28.88 -29.66
C TYR A 413 24.38 27.80 -30.06
N LEU A 414 24.98 27.13 -29.07
CA LEU A 414 25.93 26.01 -29.25
C LEU A 414 25.24 24.64 -29.10
N GLY A 415 23.92 24.60 -29.11
CA GLY A 415 23.16 23.42 -28.70
C GLY A 415 22.13 22.93 -29.72
N SER A 416 21.69 21.73 -29.47
CA SER A 416 20.57 21.05 -30.13
C SER A 416 19.90 20.12 -29.12
N VAL A 417 18.76 19.54 -29.47
CA VAL A 417 18.06 18.59 -28.59
C VAL A 417 17.91 17.24 -29.29
N LEU A 418 18.28 16.19 -28.59
CA LEU A 418 18.12 14.82 -29.06
C LEU A 418 16.90 14.20 -28.40
N LYS A 419 15.92 13.76 -29.18
CA LYS A 419 14.81 12.93 -28.74
C LYS A 419 15.20 11.46 -28.85
N MET A 420 15.00 10.70 -27.78
CA MET A 420 15.35 9.29 -27.70
C MET A 420 14.12 8.39 -27.69
N THR A 421 14.20 7.23 -28.37
CA THR A 421 13.16 6.20 -28.39
C THR A 421 13.78 4.80 -28.36
N GLY A 422 12.99 3.79 -27.98
CA GLY A 422 13.45 2.41 -27.89
C GLY A 422 14.18 2.11 -26.59
N THR A 423 14.85 0.97 -26.56
CA THR A 423 15.53 0.46 -25.34
C THR A 423 17.03 0.77 -25.29
N SER A 424 17.62 1.20 -26.42
CA SER A 424 19.06 1.44 -26.56
C SER A 424 19.34 2.55 -27.56
N PRO A 425 18.81 3.77 -27.39
CA PRO A 425 19.09 4.88 -28.28
C PRO A 425 20.58 5.11 -28.35
N THR A 426 21.05 5.33 -29.58
CA THR A 426 22.46 5.52 -29.91
C THR A 426 22.65 6.72 -30.81
N PHE A 427 23.62 7.57 -30.52
CA PHE A 427 24.06 8.67 -31.38
C PHE A 427 25.57 8.66 -31.50
N GLN A 428 26.11 9.28 -32.51
CA GLN A 428 27.55 9.39 -32.73
C GLN A 428 28.01 10.83 -32.49
N VAL A 429 29.06 11.01 -31.77
CA VAL A 429 29.72 12.30 -31.55
C VAL A 429 30.96 12.41 -32.42
N LEU A 430 31.22 13.62 -32.90
CA LEU A 430 32.31 13.98 -33.81
C LEU A 430 33.13 15.11 -33.19
N ALA A 431 34.44 14.98 -33.23
CA ALA A 431 35.36 16.07 -32.90
C ALA A 431 36.59 16.02 -33.81
N GLY A 432 36.86 17.08 -34.54
CA GLY A 432 37.93 17.03 -35.52
C GLY A 432 38.28 18.36 -36.16
N ASP A 433 39.26 18.31 -37.08
CA ASP A 433 39.64 19.47 -37.89
C ASP A 433 38.51 20.00 -38.75
N SER A 434 38.45 21.30 -38.96
CA SER A 434 37.51 22.00 -39.85
C SER A 434 37.49 21.41 -41.25
N SER A 435 38.62 20.92 -41.78
CA SER A 435 38.69 20.25 -43.07
C SER A 435 37.88 18.94 -43.16
N GLN A 436 37.62 18.27 -42.05
CA GLN A 436 36.75 17.09 -41.96
C GLN A 436 35.27 17.45 -42.07
N PHE A 437 34.96 18.73 -41.95
CA PHE A 437 33.60 19.30 -42.03
C PHE A 437 33.44 20.21 -43.27
N GLY A 438 34.31 20.02 -44.26
CA GLY A 438 34.23 20.77 -45.55
C GLY A 438 34.65 22.23 -45.46
N ARG A 439 35.47 22.59 -44.46
CA ARG A 439 36.01 23.94 -44.27
C ARG A 439 37.50 24.01 -44.58
N PRO A 440 38.09 25.22 -44.73
CA PRO A 440 39.56 25.38 -44.88
C PRO A 440 40.34 24.71 -43.74
N GLU A 441 41.52 24.24 -44.04
CA GLU A 441 42.42 23.74 -42.98
C GLU A 441 42.88 24.88 -42.09
N PRO A 442 42.93 24.64 -40.74
CA PRO A 442 43.41 25.65 -39.81
C PRO A 442 44.93 25.85 -39.93
N SER A 443 45.43 27.00 -39.53
CA SER A 443 46.89 27.29 -39.48
C SER A 443 47.56 26.65 -38.26
N GLY A 444 46.84 26.36 -37.21
CA GLY A 444 47.25 25.61 -36.00
C GLY A 444 46.67 24.20 -35.95
N GLY A 445 46.97 23.44 -34.97
CA GLY A 445 46.42 22.12 -34.79
C GLY A 445 45.65 22.01 -33.47
N TYR A 446 44.41 21.57 -33.51
CA TYR A 446 43.66 21.27 -32.30
C TYR A 446 43.76 19.78 -31.90
N ILE A 447 43.31 19.42 -30.73
CA ILE A 447 43.39 18.09 -30.20
C ILE A 447 42.12 17.29 -30.51
N PRO A 448 42.24 16.03 -30.92
CA PRO A 448 41.06 15.20 -31.19
C PRO A 448 40.41 14.77 -29.87
N GLY A 449 39.53 15.59 -29.37
CA GLY A 449 38.83 15.34 -28.11
C GLY A 449 37.78 16.38 -27.79
N LEU A 450 36.95 16.05 -26.83
CA LEU A 450 35.94 16.93 -26.28
C LEU A 450 35.56 16.53 -24.85
N TRP A 451 34.86 17.42 -24.18
CA TRP A 451 34.04 17.07 -23.05
C TRP A 451 32.58 17.35 -23.36
N MET A 452 31.67 16.63 -22.77
CA MET A 452 30.24 16.89 -22.92
C MET A 452 29.46 16.44 -21.71
N THR A 453 28.36 17.11 -21.48
CA THR A 453 27.36 16.71 -20.52
C THR A 453 26.23 15.94 -21.20
N VAL A 454 25.63 14.99 -20.49
CA VAL A 454 24.53 14.18 -20.98
C VAL A 454 23.45 14.19 -19.90
N ASN A 455 22.47 15.07 -20.04
CA ASN A 455 21.39 15.20 -19.07
C ASN A 455 20.10 15.72 -19.72
N SER A 456 19.03 15.80 -18.96
CA SER A 456 17.75 16.35 -19.42
C SER A 456 17.62 17.85 -19.23
N GLU A 457 18.66 18.52 -18.72
CA GLU A 457 18.70 19.97 -18.61
C GLU A 457 19.09 20.53 -19.96
N LEU A 458 18.14 21.10 -20.64
CA LEU A 458 18.35 21.61 -22.00
C LEU A 458 18.86 23.06 -21.98
N ALA A 459 19.64 23.42 -23.00
CA ALA A 459 20.11 24.80 -23.18
C ALA A 459 18.98 25.78 -23.53
N THR A 460 17.78 25.30 -23.70
CA THR A 460 16.55 26.08 -23.94
C THR A 460 15.43 25.65 -23.01
N LYS A 461 14.43 26.50 -22.86
CA LYS A 461 13.31 26.23 -21.96
C LYS A 461 12.49 25.03 -22.43
N VAL A 462 12.35 24.04 -21.59
CA VAL A 462 11.46 22.87 -21.73
C VAL A 462 10.62 22.74 -20.48
N ILE A 463 9.46 22.12 -20.64
CA ILE A 463 8.49 21.96 -19.58
C ILE A 463 8.43 20.49 -19.19
N ASP A 464 8.65 20.21 -17.91
CA ASP A 464 8.46 18.88 -17.36
C ASP A 464 6.96 18.54 -17.33
N LYS A 465 6.59 17.38 -17.90
CA LYS A 465 5.21 16.90 -17.85
C LYS A 465 4.84 16.56 -16.40
N PRO A 466 3.79 17.14 -15.85
CA PRO A 466 3.39 16.83 -14.47
C PRO A 466 2.86 15.39 -14.36
N VAL A 467 3.08 14.82 -13.20
CA VAL A 467 2.83 13.42 -12.89
C VAL A 467 1.55 13.27 -12.11
N GLU A 468 0.60 12.52 -12.65
CA GLU A 468 -0.61 12.20 -11.92
C GLU A 468 -0.33 11.18 -10.80
N PRO A 469 -0.62 11.52 -9.52
CA PRO A 469 -0.41 10.61 -8.42
C PRO A 469 -1.39 9.43 -8.49
N LYS A 470 -0.90 8.23 -8.14
CA LYS A 470 -1.74 7.02 -8.08
C LYS A 470 -2.55 6.99 -6.78
N GLU A 471 -3.85 6.71 -6.88
CA GLU A 471 -4.68 6.48 -5.71
C GLU A 471 -4.22 5.22 -4.97
N PRO A 472 -4.06 5.26 -3.63
CA PRO A 472 -3.67 4.09 -2.86
C PRO A 472 -4.76 3.02 -2.86
N GLU A 473 -4.36 1.75 -2.92
CA GLU A 473 -5.30 0.63 -2.84
C GLU A 473 -5.96 0.57 -1.46
N LYS A 474 -7.29 0.40 -1.45
CA LYS A 474 -8.03 0.20 -0.19
C LYS A 474 -7.58 -1.07 0.52
N PRO A 475 -7.41 -1.04 1.84
CA PRO A 475 -7.01 -2.22 2.58
C PRO A 475 -8.07 -3.31 2.49
N LYS A 476 -7.64 -4.54 2.26
CA LYS A 476 -8.52 -5.70 2.33
C LYS A 476 -8.77 -6.01 3.79
N VAL A 477 -10.02 -5.88 4.24
CA VAL A 477 -10.42 -6.29 5.59
C VAL A 477 -10.35 -7.80 5.69
N THR A 478 -9.52 -8.32 6.58
CA THR A 478 -9.46 -9.75 6.89
C THR A 478 -10.49 -10.07 7.97
N ASN A 479 -11.56 -10.77 7.58
CA ASN A 479 -12.59 -11.24 8.52
C ASN A 479 -12.26 -12.60 9.15
N ALA A 480 -11.25 -13.27 8.68
CA ALA A 480 -10.95 -14.61 9.09
C ALA A 480 -9.90 -14.63 10.20
N ALA A 481 -10.18 -15.33 11.25
CA ALA A 481 -9.13 -15.94 12.03
C ALA A 481 -8.29 -16.79 11.06
N SER A 482 -7.02 -16.49 10.93
CA SER A 482 -6.11 -17.21 10.03
C SER A 482 -5.98 -18.69 10.38
N LYS A 483 -6.44 -19.09 11.57
CA LYS A 483 -6.62 -20.47 12.02
C LYS A 483 -7.82 -20.49 12.95
N THR A 484 -8.94 -21.03 12.51
CA THR A 484 -10.07 -21.34 13.39
C THR A 484 -9.61 -22.37 14.40
N PRO A 485 -9.59 -22.07 15.70
CA PRO A 485 -9.27 -23.07 16.71
C PRO A 485 -10.28 -24.23 16.62
N SER A 486 -9.82 -25.45 16.77
CA SER A 486 -10.69 -26.61 16.86
C SER A 486 -10.54 -27.28 18.22
N VAL A 487 -11.62 -27.79 18.75
CA VAL A 487 -11.64 -28.55 19.99
C VAL A 487 -12.50 -29.78 19.83
N GLU A 488 -12.03 -30.92 20.33
CA GLU A 488 -12.77 -32.16 20.37
C GLU A 488 -13.39 -32.35 21.75
N ILE A 489 -14.71 -32.56 21.79
CA ILE A 489 -15.48 -32.79 23.02
C ILE A 489 -16.32 -34.05 22.87
N SER A 490 -16.61 -34.71 23.99
CA SER A 490 -17.47 -35.89 24.04
C SER A 490 -18.59 -35.69 25.04
N GLU A 491 -19.76 -36.19 24.74
CA GLU A 491 -20.80 -36.35 25.76
C GLU A 491 -20.35 -37.34 26.81
N ALA A 492 -20.78 -37.11 28.04
CA ALA A 492 -20.42 -37.95 29.18
C ALA A 492 -21.64 -38.28 30.04
N SER A 493 -21.73 -39.49 30.52
CA SER A 493 -22.74 -39.87 31.51
C SER A 493 -22.16 -40.86 32.51
N MET A 494 -22.75 -40.91 33.69
CA MET A 494 -22.39 -41.86 34.74
C MET A 494 -23.25 -43.12 34.58
N VAL A 495 -22.64 -44.27 34.76
CA VAL A 495 -23.35 -45.55 34.88
C VAL A 495 -23.96 -45.63 36.29
N ILE A 496 -25.20 -46.02 36.37
CA ILE A 496 -25.90 -46.22 37.64
C ILE A 496 -26.49 -47.63 37.72
N THR A 497 -26.66 -48.12 38.94
CA THR A 497 -27.38 -49.37 39.22
C THR A 497 -28.67 -49.07 39.97
N LYS A 498 -29.77 -49.62 39.44
CA LYS A 498 -31.12 -49.53 40.05
C LYS A 498 -31.62 -50.92 40.43
N HIS A 499 -32.43 -50.96 41.51
CA HIS A 499 -33.11 -52.13 42.03
C HIS A 499 -34.61 -51.84 42.00
N ILE A 500 -35.34 -52.48 41.10
CA ILE A 500 -36.73 -52.16 40.74
C ILE A 500 -37.66 -53.32 41.02
N ASP A 501 -38.78 -53.05 41.71
CA ASP A 501 -39.90 -53.97 41.77
C ASP A 501 -40.56 -54.02 40.39
N ILE A 502 -40.49 -55.15 39.73
CA ILE A 502 -41.00 -55.37 38.38
C ILE A 502 -42.52 -55.21 38.27
N THR A 503 -43.23 -55.44 39.36
CA THR A 503 -44.70 -55.38 39.41
C THR A 503 -45.27 -53.97 39.58
N THR A 504 -44.54 -53.14 40.30
CA THR A 504 -44.94 -51.74 40.63
C THR A 504 -44.07 -50.69 39.95
N SER A 505 -42.98 -51.08 39.28
CA SER A 505 -41.95 -50.20 38.72
C SER A 505 -41.31 -49.23 39.75
N LYS A 506 -41.43 -49.50 41.06
CA LYS A 506 -40.84 -48.68 42.10
C LYS A 506 -39.42 -49.10 42.39
N GLU A 507 -38.54 -48.12 42.67
CA GLU A 507 -37.19 -48.39 43.14
C GLU A 507 -37.26 -48.91 44.60
N LEU A 508 -36.57 -50.04 44.85
CA LEU A 508 -36.47 -50.66 46.15
C LEU A 508 -35.41 -50.00 47.06
N THR A 509 -34.46 -49.30 46.44
CA THR A 509 -33.45 -48.50 47.09
C THR A 509 -33.03 -47.35 46.20
N LYS A 510 -32.31 -46.35 46.73
CA LYS A 510 -31.72 -45.28 45.94
C LYS A 510 -30.76 -45.88 44.92
N GLU A 511 -30.69 -45.27 43.75
CA GLU A 511 -29.71 -45.61 42.71
C GLU A 511 -28.28 -45.54 43.22
N GLU A 512 -27.41 -46.37 42.72
CA GLU A 512 -26.01 -46.53 43.11
C GLU A 512 -25.09 -46.18 41.97
N GLU A 513 -23.99 -45.49 42.27
CA GLU A 513 -22.97 -45.18 41.28
C GLU A 513 -22.29 -46.45 40.75
N GLY A 514 -22.12 -46.49 39.41
CA GLY A 514 -21.44 -47.60 38.74
C GLY A 514 -22.26 -48.89 38.68
N THR A 515 -21.63 -49.92 38.12
CA THR A 515 -22.20 -51.27 38.01
C THR A 515 -22.06 -52.00 39.35
N LYS A 516 -23.17 -52.29 40.01
CA LYS A 516 -23.19 -53.04 41.28
C LYS A 516 -23.86 -54.39 41.13
N PRO A 517 -23.48 -55.35 41.95
CA PRO A 517 -24.15 -56.65 41.96
C PRO A 517 -25.57 -56.56 42.55
N LYS A 518 -26.41 -57.53 42.19
CA LYS A 518 -27.75 -57.66 42.78
C LYS A 518 -27.68 -57.76 44.31
N ARG A 519 -28.66 -57.18 44.97
CA ARG A 519 -28.84 -57.22 46.44
C ARG A 519 -29.99 -58.15 46.81
N THR A 520 -30.07 -58.52 48.09
CA THR A 520 -31.21 -59.18 48.66
C THR A 520 -32.11 -58.17 49.36
N PHE A 521 -33.41 -58.23 49.07
CA PHE A 521 -34.42 -57.40 49.74
C PHE A 521 -35.43 -58.29 50.46
N ASP A 522 -35.76 -57.96 51.71
CA ASP A 522 -36.71 -58.73 52.48
C ASP A 522 -38.10 -58.68 51.87
N GLY A 523 -38.73 -59.83 51.66
CA GLY A 523 -40.02 -59.96 50.99
C GLY A 523 -39.99 -59.86 49.47
N TYR A 524 -38.81 -59.86 48.84
CA TYR A 524 -38.67 -59.85 47.40
C TYR A 524 -37.76 -60.97 46.93
N GLU A 525 -38.06 -61.57 45.77
CA GLU A 525 -37.14 -62.45 45.04
C GLU A 525 -36.58 -61.75 43.81
N PHE A 526 -35.29 -62.01 43.51
CA PHE A 526 -34.62 -61.50 42.32
C PHE A 526 -35.18 -62.18 41.07
N VAL A 527 -35.46 -61.38 40.00
CA VAL A 527 -36.02 -61.87 38.75
C VAL A 527 -34.94 -61.91 37.69
N GLU A 528 -34.40 -60.77 37.29
CA GLU A 528 -33.41 -60.65 36.22
C GLU A 528 -32.58 -59.35 36.38
N THR A 529 -31.46 -59.30 35.64
CA THR A 529 -30.67 -58.09 35.43
C THR A 529 -30.72 -57.71 33.97
N LYS A 530 -31.00 -56.44 33.72
CA LYS A 530 -30.91 -55.85 32.35
C LYS A 530 -29.92 -54.67 32.35
N THR A 531 -29.25 -54.51 31.20
CA THR A 531 -28.48 -53.29 30.94
C THR A 531 -29.29 -52.45 29.95
N VAL A 532 -29.60 -51.21 30.36
CA VAL A 532 -30.37 -50.25 29.54
C VAL A 532 -29.57 -48.95 29.53
N ASP A 533 -29.18 -48.49 28.32
CA ASP A 533 -28.37 -47.28 28.11
C ASP A 533 -27.08 -47.22 28.95
N GLY A 534 -26.43 -48.39 29.15
CA GLY A 534 -25.24 -48.57 29.96
C GLY A 534 -25.51 -48.73 31.49
N ASN A 535 -26.73 -48.48 31.95
CA ASN A 535 -27.10 -48.67 33.34
C ASN A 535 -27.49 -50.08 33.68
N THR A 536 -27.19 -50.52 34.88
CA THR A 536 -27.56 -51.85 35.38
C THR A 536 -28.87 -51.77 36.15
N ILE A 537 -29.86 -52.55 35.76
CA ILE A 537 -31.15 -52.62 36.43
C ILE A 537 -31.41 -54.05 36.89
N HIS A 538 -31.56 -54.22 38.20
CA HIS A 538 -31.94 -55.47 38.84
C HIS A 538 -33.42 -55.46 39.12
N PHE A 539 -34.15 -56.39 38.55
CA PHE A 539 -35.60 -56.53 38.77
C PHE A 539 -35.92 -57.55 39.82
N TYR A 540 -36.90 -57.25 40.66
CA TYR A 540 -37.37 -58.05 41.78
C TYR A 540 -38.89 -58.15 41.73
N LYS A 541 -39.47 -59.25 42.26
CA LYS A 541 -40.89 -59.37 42.46
C LYS A 541 -41.20 -59.65 43.95
N PRO A 542 -42.35 -59.19 44.52
CA PRO A 542 -42.76 -59.52 45.85
C PRO A 542 -42.97 -61.03 46.00
N ILE A 543 -42.57 -61.59 47.14
CA ILE A 543 -42.87 -62.97 47.50
C ILE A 543 -44.28 -63.02 48.12
N ASP A 544 -45.24 -63.72 47.45
CA ASP A 544 -46.57 -63.87 47.92
C ASP A 544 -46.57 -64.59 49.29
N LYS A 545 -46.79 -63.86 50.36
CA LYS A 545 -47.08 -64.44 51.68
C LYS A 545 -48.57 -64.83 51.69
N VAL A 546 -48.89 -66.11 51.86
CA VAL A 546 -50.25 -66.63 52.05
C VAL A 546 -50.94 -65.86 53.22
N PRO A 547 -52.13 -65.33 53.05
CA PRO A 547 -52.77 -64.43 54.02
C PRO A 547 -53.31 -65.12 55.19
N ILE A 548 -52.84 -64.72 56.44
CA ILE A 548 -53.54 -64.92 57.70
C ILE A 548 -54.40 -63.67 57.90
N LYS A 549 -55.75 -63.84 57.95
CA LYS A 549 -56.67 -62.77 58.20
C LYS A 549 -56.42 -62.18 59.61
N PRO A 550 -56.42 -60.88 59.79
CA PRO A 550 -56.86 -60.20 61.01
C PRO A 550 -58.02 -59.20 60.76
N LYS A 551 -58.71 -58.99 61.85
CA LYS A 551 -59.92 -58.20 62.09
C LYS A 551 -59.81 -56.74 61.60
N GLU A 552 -60.97 -56.26 61.20
CA GLU A 552 -61.30 -54.87 60.94
C GLU A 552 -61.03 -53.96 62.12
N ASP A 553 -60.40 -52.82 61.84
CA ASP A 553 -60.68 -51.57 62.48
C ASP A 553 -60.53 -50.43 61.47
N LYS A 554 -61.58 -49.69 61.29
CA LYS A 554 -61.66 -48.55 60.38
C LYS A 554 -60.96 -47.34 61.00
N PRO A 555 -60.16 -46.63 60.30
CA PRO A 555 -59.99 -45.20 60.53
C PRO A 555 -60.46 -44.36 59.32
N LYS A 556 -60.85 -43.15 59.67
CA LYS A 556 -61.51 -42.10 58.96
C LYS A 556 -60.78 -41.69 57.71
N GLU A 557 -61.59 -41.47 56.67
CA GLU A 557 -61.21 -40.73 55.44
C GLU A 557 -60.76 -39.32 55.77
N ASP A 558 -59.49 -38.97 55.40
CA ASP A 558 -59.14 -37.62 55.08
C ASP A 558 -59.04 -37.55 53.55
N LYS A 559 -59.96 -36.76 52.98
CA LYS A 559 -60.03 -36.44 51.55
C LYS A 559 -58.77 -35.66 51.13
N PRO A 560 -58.11 -35.99 49.97
CA PRO A 560 -57.12 -35.14 49.40
C PRO A 560 -57.77 -33.81 48.98
N LYS A 561 -57.11 -32.70 49.35
CA LYS A 561 -57.41 -31.38 48.77
C LYS A 561 -57.15 -31.48 47.26
N GLU A 562 -58.17 -31.24 46.47
CA GLU A 562 -58.01 -30.93 45.04
C GLU A 562 -57.19 -29.66 44.94
N ASP A 563 -55.97 -29.75 44.37
CA ASP A 563 -55.22 -28.59 43.96
C ASP A 563 -55.98 -27.88 42.86
N LYS A 564 -56.45 -26.66 43.14
CA LYS A 564 -57.12 -25.83 42.15
C LYS A 564 -56.15 -25.45 41.05
N PRO A 565 -56.56 -25.46 39.76
CA PRO A 565 -55.73 -24.99 38.63
C PRO A 565 -55.24 -23.57 38.92
N ILE A 566 -54.00 -23.27 38.50
CA ILE A 566 -53.41 -21.92 38.57
C ILE A 566 -52.97 -21.44 37.22
N THR A 567 -52.87 -20.10 37.04
CA THR A 567 -52.31 -19.44 35.87
C THR A 567 -51.00 -18.71 36.25
N ARG A 568 -49.95 -18.93 35.46
CA ARG A 568 -48.64 -18.32 35.65
C ARG A 568 -48.18 -17.56 34.39
N HIS A 569 -47.42 -16.47 34.56
CA HIS A 569 -46.85 -15.66 33.49
C HIS A 569 -45.34 -15.72 33.57
N ILE A 570 -44.70 -16.22 32.52
CA ILE A 570 -43.28 -16.66 32.56
C ILE A 570 -42.50 -15.98 31.43
N ASP A 571 -41.37 -15.40 31.74
CA ASP A 571 -40.39 -14.98 30.75
C ASP A 571 -39.75 -16.22 30.11
N ILE A 572 -39.97 -16.41 28.82
CA ILE A 572 -39.55 -17.61 28.05
C ILE A 572 -38.02 -17.77 28.03
N ASP A 573 -37.28 -16.66 28.06
CA ASP A 573 -35.83 -16.67 27.92
C ASP A 573 -35.14 -16.91 29.29
N THR A 574 -35.79 -16.58 30.39
CA THR A 574 -35.23 -16.72 31.77
C THR A 574 -35.92 -17.75 32.61
N GLY A 575 -37.11 -18.23 32.23
CA GLY A 575 -37.94 -19.14 33.02
C GLY A 575 -38.53 -18.54 34.30
N LYS A 576 -38.38 -17.24 34.54
CA LYS A 576 -38.87 -16.55 35.72
C LYS A 576 -40.29 -16.10 35.59
N GLU A 577 -41.05 -16.13 36.72
CA GLU A 577 -42.37 -15.48 36.77
C GLU A 577 -42.22 -13.97 36.67
N ILE A 578 -43.07 -13.35 35.83
CA ILE A 578 -43.08 -11.91 35.57
C ILE A 578 -44.35 -11.22 36.02
N ALA A 579 -45.29 -11.98 36.57
CA ALA A 579 -46.45 -11.48 37.25
C ALA A 579 -46.91 -12.51 38.31
N GLU A 580 -47.67 -12.07 39.32
CA GLU A 580 -48.23 -12.94 40.35
C GLU A 580 -49.10 -14.04 39.75
N GLN A 581 -49.02 -15.26 40.33
CA GLN A 581 -49.86 -16.37 39.89
C GLN A 581 -51.33 -16.13 40.29
N GLU A 582 -52.23 -16.64 39.45
CA GLU A 582 -53.66 -16.44 39.62
C GLU A 582 -54.39 -17.79 39.77
N ASP A 583 -55.39 -17.85 40.62
CA ASP A 583 -56.19 -19.06 40.83
C ASP A 583 -57.11 -19.30 39.62
N GLY A 584 -57.19 -20.53 39.18
CA GLY A 584 -58.00 -20.96 38.04
C GLY A 584 -57.31 -20.66 36.69
N GLN A 585 -57.90 -21.10 35.60
CA GLN A 585 -57.44 -20.85 34.26
C GLN A 585 -57.83 -19.41 33.84
N LYS A 586 -56.86 -18.53 33.65
CA LYS A 586 -57.06 -17.14 33.23
C LYS A 586 -56.53 -16.90 31.84
N PRO A 587 -57.11 -15.95 31.07
CA PRO A 587 -56.57 -15.55 29.78
C PRO A 587 -55.24 -14.80 29.92
N LYS A 588 -54.39 -14.77 28.84
CA LYS A 588 -53.18 -13.97 28.80
C LYS A 588 -53.49 -12.51 29.08
N LYS A 589 -52.59 -11.83 29.77
CA LYS A 589 -52.67 -10.38 30.07
C LYS A 589 -51.50 -9.62 29.40
N THR A 590 -51.69 -8.33 29.20
CA THR A 590 -50.60 -7.44 28.78
C THR A 590 -49.66 -7.17 29.93
N ILE A 591 -48.35 -7.41 29.73
CA ILE A 591 -47.29 -7.15 30.71
C ILE A 591 -46.33 -6.13 30.14
N ASP A 592 -46.15 -5.01 30.81
CA ASP A 592 -45.29 -3.92 30.32
C ASP A 592 -43.83 -4.37 30.10
N GLY A 593 -43.28 -4.04 28.95
CA GLY A 593 -41.94 -4.44 28.56
C GLY A 593 -41.81 -5.88 28.05
N TYR A 594 -42.95 -6.62 27.89
CA TYR A 594 -42.92 -7.99 27.42
C TYR A 594 -43.95 -8.19 26.29
N GLU A 595 -43.59 -9.02 25.31
CA GLU A 595 -44.44 -9.48 24.21
C GLU A 595 -44.88 -10.92 24.49
N PHE A 596 -46.20 -11.20 24.34
CA PHE A 596 -46.73 -12.54 24.51
C PHE A 596 -46.22 -13.47 23.39
N VAL A 597 -45.79 -14.68 23.76
CA VAL A 597 -45.25 -15.68 22.83
C VAL A 597 -46.27 -16.83 22.63
N GLU A 598 -46.58 -17.57 23.70
CA GLU A 598 -47.45 -18.72 23.63
C GLU A 598 -48.11 -19.03 24.98
N THR A 599 -49.17 -19.87 24.93
CA THR A 599 -49.80 -20.46 26.12
C THR A 599 -49.62 -21.97 26.10
N LYS A 600 -49.21 -22.55 27.23
CA LYS A 600 -49.17 -24.01 27.46
C LYS A 600 -50.06 -24.39 28.61
N ASP A 601 -50.66 -25.56 28.54
CA ASP A 601 -51.36 -26.19 29.65
C ASP A 601 -50.44 -27.31 30.16
N GLU A 602 -50.05 -27.21 31.43
CA GLU A 602 -49.22 -28.20 32.09
C GLU A 602 -49.86 -28.66 33.41
N ASN A 603 -50.26 -29.94 33.43
CA ASN A 603 -50.90 -30.57 34.59
C ASN A 603 -52.13 -29.82 35.08
N GLY A 604 -52.96 -29.32 34.18
CA GLY A 604 -54.17 -28.56 34.45
C GLY A 604 -53.92 -27.10 34.82
N ASN A 605 -52.66 -26.62 34.83
CA ASN A 605 -52.29 -25.22 35.05
C ASN A 605 -52.05 -24.53 33.70
N THR A 606 -52.41 -23.26 33.58
CA THR A 606 -52.22 -22.44 32.42
C THR A 606 -50.92 -21.63 32.54
N LEU A 607 -49.98 -21.77 31.60
CA LEU A 607 -48.71 -21.07 31.56
C LEU A 607 -48.67 -20.15 30.33
N HIS A 608 -48.62 -18.85 30.56
CA HIS A 608 -48.42 -17.86 29.52
C HIS A 608 -46.96 -17.46 29.45
N TYR A 609 -46.34 -17.65 28.29
CA TYR A 609 -44.93 -17.33 28.03
C TYR A 609 -44.82 -15.98 27.32
N TYR A 610 -43.87 -15.17 27.76
CA TYR A 610 -43.61 -13.84 27.26
C TYR A 610 -42.12 -13.67 26.99
N ARG A 611 -41.77 -12.78 26.07
CA ARG A 611 -40.40 -12.40 25.78
C ARG A 611 -40.20 -10.93 26.09
N LYS A 612 -39.08 -10.58 26.72
CA LYS A 612 -38.75 -9.20 27.04
C LYS A 612 -38.50 -8.41 25.74
N VAL A 613 -39.23 -7.30 25.55
CA VAL A 613 -39.06 -6.43 24.37
C VAL A 613 -37.75 -5.66 24.50
N LYS A 614 -36.84 -5.80 23.51
CA LYS A 614 -35.60 -5.05 23.47
C LYS A 614 -35.91 -3.59 23.13
N LYS A 615 -35.65 -2.68 24.04
CA LYS A 615 -35.86 -1.25 23.83
C LYS A 615 -34.80 -0.74 22.87
N VAL A 616 -35.23 -0.30 21.70
CA VAL A 616 -34.36 0.34 20.70
C VAL A 616 -34.22 1.81 21.05
N ILE A 617 -33.01 2.35 20.97
CA ILE A 617 -32.71 3.77 21.23
C ILE A 617 -31.95 4.41 20.08
N THR A 618 -32.01 5.73 20.02
CA THR A 618 -31.20 6.56 19.13
C THR A 618 -30.27 7.42 19.97
N LYS A 619 -28.97 7.45 19.60
CA LYS A 619 -27.95 8.27 20.21
C LYS A 619 -27.34 9.26 19.23
N TYR A 620 -26.90 10.41 19.73
CA TYR A 620 -26.24 11.47 18.98
C TYR A 620 -24.83 11.66 19.57
N ILE A 621 -23.81 11.39 18.79
CA ILE A 621 -22.44 11.18 19.28
C ILE A 621 -21.46 12.08 18.52
N ASP A 622 -20.57 12.75 19.25
CA ASP A 622 -19.41 13.40 18.64
C ASP A 622 -18.42 12.33 18.17
N ILE A 623 -18.13 12.32 16.88
CA ILE A 623 -17.29 11.28 16.24
C ILE A 623 -15.82 11.36 16.68
N ASP A 624 -15.37 12.54 17.09
CA ASP A 624 -13.97 12.76 17.46
C ASP A 624 -13.72 12.44 18.95
N THR A 625 -14.73 12.63 19.82
CA THR A 625 -14.62 12.35 21.28
C THR A 625 -15.36 11.12 21.73
N ASN A 626 -16.27 10.58 20.91
CA ASN A 626 -17.19 9.49 21.23
C ASN A 626 -18.13 9.78 22.41
N GLU A 627 -18.36 11.05 22.72
CA GLU A 627 -19.27 11.50 23.77
C GLU A 627 -20.69 11.75 23.21
N GLU A 628 -21.73 11.49 24.01
CA GLU A 628 -23.09 11.87 23.65
C GLU A 628 -23.24 13.39 23.70
N ILE A 629 -23.69 13.99 22.60
CA ILE A 629 -23.87 15.45 22.44
C ILE A 629 -25.30 15.90 22.60
N GLU A 630 -26.22 14.98 22.66
CA GLU A 630 -27.65 15.17 22.93
C GLU A 630 -28.21 13.97 23.71
N PRO A 631 -29.24 14.14 24.53
CA PRO A 631 -29.89 13.02 25.21
C PRO A 631 -30.38 11.96 24.23
N GLN A 632 -30.18 10.69 24.58
CA GLN A 632 -30.69 9.57 23.80
C GLN A 632 -32.22 9.64 23.68
N ALA A 633 -32.75 9.18 22.57
CA ALA A 633 -34.19 9.14 22.30
C ALA A 633 -34.66 7.69 22.13
N ASP A 634 -35.90 7.41 22.55
CA ASP A 634 -36.53 6.10 22.37
C ASP A 634 -36.88 5.83 20.90
N GLY A 635 -36.68 4.61 20.46
CA GLY A 635 -36.95 4.17 19.09
C GLY A 635 -35.92 4.65 18.07
N LYS A 636 -36.17 4.34 16.81
CA LYS A 636 -35.37 4.83 15.67
C LYS A 636 -35.81 6.25 15.32
N GLN A 637 -34.98 7.23 15.63
CA GLN A 637 -35.20 8.63 15.29
C GLN A 637 -34.34 9.06 14.11
N PRO A 638 -34.80 10.00 13.28
CA PRO A 638 -33.98 10.57 12.21
C PRO A 638 -32.86 11.45 12.78
N LYS A 639 -31.82 11.69 11.96
CA LYS A 639 -30.83 12.70 12.29
C LYS A 639 -31.48 14.06 12.47
N LYS A 640 -30.92 14.88 13.36
CA LYS A 640 -31.37 16.26 13.62
C LYS A 640 -30.23 17.25 13.49
N ASP A 641 -30.56 18.51 13.29
CA ASP A 641 -29.55 19.57 13.29
C ASP A 641 -29.17 19.93 14.74
N ILE A 642 -27.89 19.81 15.07
CA ILE A 642 -27.33 20.08 16.39
C ILE A 642 -26.44 21.31 16.30
N SER A 643 -26.75 22.35 17.07
CA SER A 643 -26.04 23.63 17.02
C SER A 643 -24.55 23.44 17.35
N GLY A 644 -23.68 23.88 16.46
CA GLY A 644 -22.22 23.77 16.61
C GLY A 644 -21.63 22.42 16.15
N TYR A 645 -22.45 21.56 15.58
CA TYR A 645 -22.05 20.27 15.03
C TYR A 645 -22.54 20.08 13.59
N GLU A 646 -21.74 19.37 12.80
CA GLU A 646 -22.08 18.94 11.45
C GLU A 646 -22.32 17.43 11.47
N PHE A 647 -23.42 16.98 10.85
CA PHE A 647 -23.74 15.55 10.73
C PHE A 647 -22.72 14.85 9.84
N VAL A 648 -22.23 13.68 10.28
CA VAL A 648 -21.24 12.87 9.55
C VAL A 648 -21.89 11.61 8.96
N GLU A 649 -22.42 10.73 9.81
CA GLU A 649 -22.99 9.45 9.38
C GLU A 649 -23.99 8.89 10.40
N THR A 650 -24.75 7.87 9.96
CA THR A 650 -25.62 7.06 10.83
C THR A 650 -25.17 5.61 10.79
N LYS A 651 -25.07 4.99 11.97
CA LYS A 651 -24.78 3.55 12.11
C LYS A 651 -25.89 2.83 12.86
N ASP A 652 -26.08 1.55 12.55
CA ASP A 652 -26.90 0.63 13.34
C ASP A 652 -25.96 -0.16 14.27
N ASP A 653 -26.24 -0.13 15.57
CA ASP A 653 -25.54 -0.93 16.57
C ASP A 653 -26.54 -1.82 17.33
N ASN A 654 -26.62 -3.08 16.93
CA ASN A 654 -27.51 -4.08 17.53
C ASN A 654 -28.97 -3.65 17.57
N GLY A 655 -29.44 -2.93 16.53
CA GLY A 655 -30.79 -2.40 16.40
C GLY A 655 -30.97 -0.97 16.93
N ASN A 656 -29.99 -0.40 17.65
CA ASN A 656 -29.95 1.01 18.03
C ASN A 656 -29.46 1.87 16.88
N THR A 657 -29.92 3.10 16.80
CA THR A 657 -29.49 4.06 15.80
C THR A 657 -28.48 5.02 16.40
N LEU A 658 -27.27 5.13 15.82
CA LEU A 658 -26.22 6.03 16.25
C LEU A 658 -26.01 7.09 15.16
N HIS A 659 -26.27 8.35 15.47
CA HIS A 659 -25.96 9.48 14.59
C HIS A 659 -24.66 10.13 15.04
N TYR A 660 -23.67 10.15 14.17
CA TYR A 660 -22.36 10.75 14.43
C TYR A 660 -22.29 12.15 13.88
N TYR A 661 -21.69 13.05 14.66
CA TYR A 661 -21.54 14.46 14.38
C TYR A 661 -20.10 14.89 14.63
N ARG A 662 -19.66 15.98 13.98
CA ARG A 662 -18.36 16.61 14.21
C ARG A 662 -18.53 18.04 14.64
N LYS A 663 -17.81 18.47 15.65
CA LYS A 663 -17.85 19.82 16.16
C LYS A 663 -17.30 20.83 15.15
N VAL A 664 -18.10 21.85 14.78
CA VAL A 664 -17.68 22.90 13.87
C VAL A 664 -16.80 23.90 14.60
N LYS A 665 -15.55 24.07 14.15
CA LYS A 665 -14.64 25.08 14.72
C LYS A 665 -15.13 26.48 14.31
N LYS A 666 -15.59 27.30 15.28
CA LYS A 666 -15.92 28.70 15.05
C LYS A 666 -14.65 29.46 14.66
N GLN A 667 -14.60 30.01 13.44
CA GLN A 667 -13.65 31.07 13.11
C GLN A 667 -14.06 32.35 13.82
N ALA A 668 -13.10 33.00 14.47
CA ALA A 668 -13.30 34.28 15.10
C ALA A 668 -13.70 35.34 14.06
N ALA A 669 -14.87 35.94 14.22
CA ALA A 669 -15.38 36.96 13.35
C ALA A 669 -14.56 38.26 13.51
N THR A 670 -13.87 38.70 12.44
CA THR A 670 -13.32 40.05 12.32
C THR A 670 -14.45 40.99 11.91
N LYS A 671 -14.69 41.98 12.75
CA LYS A 671 -15.66 43.04 12.50
C LYS A 671 -15.26 43.91 11.29
N GLY A 672 -16.21 44.15 10.40
CA GLY A 672 -16.27 45.38 9.61
C GLY A 672 -16.39 45.20 8.11
N GLN A 673 -17.57 45.21 7.55
CA GLN A 673 -18.11 46.18 6.59
C GLN A 673 -19.38 45.63 5.93
N THR A 674 -20.40 46.47 5.89
CA THR A 674 -21.75 46.26 5.35
C THR A 674 -21.77 45.95 3.86
N PRO A 675 -22.61 45.04 3.38
CA PRO A 675 -22.78 44.77 1.94
C PRO A 675 -23.81 45.73 1.33
N LYS A 676 -23.49 46.24 0.16
CA LYS A 676 -24.46 46.87 -0.76
C LYS A 676 -25.18 45.75 -1.55
N THR A 677 -26.50 45.80 -1.47
CA THR A 677 -27.45 45.01 -2.25
C THR A 677 -27.28 45.17 -3.75
N PHE A 678 -27.28 44.05 -4.48
CA PHE A 678 -27.78 43.96 -5.87
C PHE A 678 -28.68 42.73 -6.07
N ALA A 679 -29.66 42.92 -6.98
CA ALA A 679 -30.90 42.23 -7.15
C ALA A 679 -30.80 40.78 -7.70
N LYS A 680 -31.87 40.00 -7.37
CA LYS A 680 -32.23 38.68 -7.90
C LYS A 680 -32.37 38.63 -9.43
N THR A 681 -31.86 37.55 -10.05
CA THR A 681 -32.62 36.80 -11.04
C THR A 681 -32.09 35.35 -11.08
N GLY A 682 -32.97 34.38 -10.87
CA GLY A 682 -33.27 33.18 -11.64
C GLY A 682 -32.33 31.97 -11.55
N GLU A 683 -32.78 30.94 -10.81
CA GLU A 683 -32.79 29.50 -11.12
C GLU A 683 -31.54 28.65 -10.97
N SER A 684 -31.70 27.77 -10.01
CA SER A 684 -31.48 26.31 -9.94
C SER A 684 -30.08 25.71 -9.95
N ASN A 685 -29.81 25.08 -8.80
CA ASN A 685 -29.04 23.81 -8.64
C ASN A 685 -27.59 23.78 -9.08
N SER A 686 -26.70 24.16 -8.17
CA SER A 686 -25.45 23.44 -7.87
C SER A 686 -24.71 24.13 -6.72
N LEU A 687 -25.03 23.79 -5.49
CA LEU A 687 -24.31 24.25 -4.30
C LEU A 687 -23.74 23.03 -3.58
N ILE A 688 -22.64 22.50 -4.09
CA ILE A 688 -21.62 21.80 -3.31
C ILE A 688 -20.35 21.93 -4.12
N LEU A 689 -19.52 22.92 -3.79
CA LEU A 689 -18.07 22.97 -4.09
C LEU A 689 -17.55 24.41 -4.01
N THR A 690 -17.68 25.04 -2.84
CA THR A 690 -16.88 26.25 -2.55
C THR A 690 -16.72 26.46 -1.04
N SER A 691 -15.89 25.63 -0.39
CA SER A 691 -15.38 25.95 0.95
C SER A 691 -14.10 25.19 1.35
N ILE A 692 -13.24 24.83 0.36
CA ILE A 692 -11.88 24.36 0.68
C ILE A 692 -10.89 25.12 -0.21
N GLY A 693 -10.75 26.41 0.01
CA GLY A 693 -9.83 27.21 -0.77
C GLY A 693 -9.40 28.49 -0.08
N LEU A 694 -9.01 28.43 1.20
CA LEU A 694 -8.40 29.61 1.86
C LEU A 694 -7.80 29.26 3.24
N VAL A 695 -6.85 28.34 3.30
CA VAL A 695 -5.95 28.20 4.48
C VAL A 695 -4.57 27.69 4.06
N PHE A 696 -3.89 28.30 3.09
CA PHE A 696 -2.44 28.15 2.94
C PHE A 696 -1.81 29.39 2.29
N ALA A 697 -2.04 30.56 2.90
CA ALA A 697 -1.23 31.74 2.60
C ALA A 697 -0.90 32.44 3.91
N GLY A 698 0.07 31.92 4.65
CA GLY A 698 0.44 32.57 5.90
C GLY A 698 1.47 31.86 6.74
N VAL A 699 2.50 31.24 6.17
CA VAL A 699 3.76 30.96 6.91
C VAL A 699 4.89 30.81 5.89
N LEU A 700 5.40 31.89 5.35
CA LEU A 700 6.77 32.01 4.82
C LEU A 700 7.04 33.52 4.57
N GLY A 701 7.25 34.23 5.63
CA GLY A 701 7.66 35.59 5.58
C GLY A 701 8.21 36.06 6.92
N PHE A 702 9.35 35.55 7.33
CA PHE A 702 10.24 36.21 8.28
C PHE A 702 11.51 35.40 8.49
N VAL A 703 12.48 35.48 7.58
CA VAL A 703 13.90 35.38 7.95
C VAL A 703 14.71 36.23 6.97
N GLY A 704 15.12 37.39 7.42
CA GLY A 704 16.48 37.85 7.23
C GLY A 704 16.83 38.65 5.99
N PHE A 705 16.24 39.82 5.80
CA PHE A 705 17.01 40.94 5.18
C PHE A 705 17.98 41.53 6.22
N LYS A 706 19.23 41.13 6.17
CA LYS A 706 20.31 41.90 6.78
C LYS A 706 21.22 42.44 5.68
N LYS A 707 20.93 43.68 5.33
CA LYS A 707 21.79 44.72 4.82
C LYS A 707 23.25 44.36 4.68
N TYR A 708 23.75 44.35 3.43
CA TYR A 708 25.15 44.68 3.15
C TYR A 708 25.20 46.11 2.66
N ARG A 709 25.69 46.97 3.51
CA ARG A 709 25.97 48.36 3.18
C ARG A 709 27.46 48.50 2.83
N SER A 710 27.69 48.99 1.64
CA SER A 710 28.92 49.47 1.07
C SER A 710 29.77 50.25 2.08
N SER A 711 31.07 50.01 2.14
CA SER A 711 32.06 51.05 2.42
C SER A 711 33.02 51.14 1.23
N LYS A 712 32.82 52.18 0.45
CA LYS A 712 33.93 52.82 -0.25
C LYS A 712 34.77 53.55 0.78
N GLU A 713 36.05 53.43 0.70
CA GLU A 713 37.06 54.55 0.60
C GLU A 713 38.48 54.01 0.87
N THR A 714 39.29 54.30 -0.12
CA THR A 714 40.65 54.87 -0.14
C THR A 714 41.81 54.04 0.45
N ASN A 715 42.66 53.53 -0.34
CA ASN A 715 43.89 54.01 -0.92
C ASN A 715 44.46 53.04 -1.94
#